data_2db444cfb032fb2f9e775d4744c7df56
#
_entry.id   2db444cfb032fb2f9e775d4744c7df56
#
_cell.length_a   1.000
_cell.length_b   1.000
_cell.length_c   1.000
_cell.angle_alpha   90.00
_cell.angle_beta   90.00
_cell.angle_gamma   90.00
#
_symmetry.space_group_name_H-M   'P 1'
#
loop_
_entity.id
_entity.type
_entity.pdbx_description
1 polymer ?
#
loop_
_entity_poly.entity_id
_entity_poly.type
_entity_poly.pdbx_seq_one_letter_code
_entity_poly.pdbx_strand_id
1 'polypeptide(L)'
;MSGKLLLTTLALGVLSAQDWPAYHGGFGNTKYSPLRQINTTNVARLKLAWKYDTGDKFDGSEMQCNPLIVNGTLYATTPKLHLVALDAATGKLKWTFDPDKDKPQTGMRRNRGLNYWANGKDRRLYFSSREYLYSINADTGQPVASFGTAGRINLREGLGRDASNLAITMTTPGVIFQDMLIIGSLVSEGLPAAPGHIRAYDVRTGKQRWIFHTIPQPGEKGHETWPKDAYQYTGGANNWAGLTLDAKRGLVFVPTGSASFDFYGANRHGDNLYANCLIALKAATGERVWHFQFVHHDVWDRDLPTAPTLVTVKKDGRIIDAVAQITKSGYVWVFDRETGQSLFPYENVPVPASDVDGELLAKTQPLPLKPKPFARQQFTEADVTQRTPQAHDVVLARLKQLRSGPQFTPPSREGTVIFPGFDGGGEWGGASFDPDTNLLYINSNEMAWILRLVPKATTRTNSGKTLYTRNCAGCHREDMAGTPPEFPSLKNLASRRSEAQVLEVLTKGAGRMPGFSHLKEPALRALAAFLMKGENKEVIQEVSGPPSPIDLKYNMDGYNKFLDPDGRPAISPPWGTLNALDLNTGEYRWQIPFGDVPGLPPGTGSENYGGGVVTAGGLLFIGATNFDKKFHAYDKQTGKLLWEFTMDAAGNATPATYELNGRQYVVIGAGGGKSGTISGGSYYAFTLE
;
A
#
# COMPACT_ATOMS: atom_id res chain seq x y z
N MET A 1 50.26 1.20 59.78
CA MET A 1 48.86 1.63 59.56
C MET A 1 48.71 1.98 58.09
N SER A 2 48.17 1.06 57.30
CA SER A 2 48.09 1.19 55.85
C SER A 2 46.58 1.43 55.49
N GLY A 3 46.26 2.67 55.15
CA GLY A 3 44.90 3.07 54.77
C GLY A 3 44.64 2.67 53.30
N LYS A 4 43.73 1.74 53.09
CA LYS A 4 43.19 1.43 51.77
C LYS A 4 42.11 2.45 51.36
N LEU A 5 42.43 3.27 50.36
CA LEU A 5 41.47 4.15 49.69
C LEU A 5 40.55 3.31 48.77
N LEU A 6 39.29 3.20 49.12
CA LEU A 6 38.26 2.60 48.24
C LEU A 6 37.86 3.66 47.19
N LEU A 7 38.32 3.48 45.94
CA LEU A 7 37.76 4.23 44.81
C LEU A 7 36.44 3.57 44.40
N THR A 8 35.31 4.18 44.71
CA THR A 8 34.01 3.85 44.13
C THR A 8 33.90 4.46 42.71
N THR A 9 34.13 3.68 41.70
CA THR A 9 33.83 4.04 40.33
C THR A 9 32.33 4.04 40.15
N LEU A 10 31.70 5.24 40.11
CA LEU A 10 30.35 5.42 39.57
C LEU A 10 30.45 5.12 38.07
N ALA A 11 29.95 3.95 37.68
CA ALA A 11 29.66 3.67 36.27
C ALA A 11 28.44 4.53 35.91
N LEU A 12 28.66 5.70 35.29
CA LEU A 12 27.62 6.38 34.52
C LEU A 12 27.24 5.45 33.36
N GLY A 13 26.15 4.72 33.51
CA GLY A 13 25.52 4.00 32.41
C GLY A 13 25.21 5.01 31.31
N VAL A 14 25.89 4.92 30.20
CA VAL A 14 25.48 5.60 28.97
C VAL A 14 24.11 5.04 28.64
N LEU A 15 23.05 5.81 28.90
CA LEU A 15 21.70 5.53 28.46
C LEU A 15 21.75 5.50 26.92
N SER A 16 21.81 4.32 26.35
CA SER A 16 21.79 4.15 24.90
C SER A 16 20.40 4.50 24.40
N ALA A 17 20.30 5.59 23.65
CA ALA A 17 19.08 5.90 22.90
C ALA A 17 18.77 4.73 21.96
N GLN A 18 17.50 4.28 21.91
CA GLN A 18 17.06 3.34 20.90
C GLN A 18 16.30 4.09 19.81
N ASP A 19 16.92 4.14 18.64
CA ASP A 19 16.35 4.76 17.44
C ASP A 19 15.31 3.87 16.75
N TRP A 20 14.56 4.49 15.81
CA TRP A 20 13.72 3.84 14.81
C TRP A 20 14.23 4.21 13.41
N PRO A 21 15.39 3.64 12.97
CA PRO A 21 16.20 4.23 11.89
C PRO A 21 15.77 3.83 10.48
N ALA A 22 14.80 2.93 10.36
CA ALA A 22 14.28 2.47 9.08
C ALA A 22 12.77 2.32 9.13
N TYR A 23 12.16 2.28 7.95
CA TYR A 23 10.73 2.00 7.79
C TYR A 23 10.36 0.70 8.53
N HIS A 24 9.31 0.75 9.34
CA HIS A 24 8.87 -0.34 10.21
C HIS A 24 9.91 -0.81 11.25
N GLY A 25 10.84 0.06 11.63
CA GLY A 25 11.87 -0.18 12.65
C GLY A 25 13.10 -0.93 12.16
N GLY A 26 13.05 -1.48 10.95
CA GLY A 26 14.16 -2.22 10.35
C GLY A 26 13.75 -2.88 9.03
N PHE A 27 14.71 -3.16 8.19
CA PHE A 27 14.47 -3.72 6.85
C PHE A 27 13.87 -5.14 6.84
N GLY A 28 13.80 -5.81 8.00
CA GLY A 28 13.07 -7.08 8.16
C GLY A 28 11.56 -6.94 8.30
N ASN A 29 11.04 -5.72 8.39
CA ASN A 29 9.61 -5.37 8.54
C ASN A 29 8.91 -6.08 9.70
N THR A 30 9.62 -6.36 10.80
CA THR A 30 9.04 -7.03 11.97
C THR A 30 8.11 -6.14 12.76
N LYS A 31 8.30 -4.82 12.68
CA LYS A 31 7.57 -3.83 13.49
C LYS A 31 7.63 -4.16 14.99
N TYR A 32 8.78 -4.66 15.42
CA TYR A 32 9.07 -5.05 16.78
C TYR A 32 10.07 -4.10 17.43
N SER A 33 9.83 -3.79 18.71
CA SER A 33 10.77 -3.04 19.54
C SER A 33 11.09 -3.80 20.82
N PRO A 34 12.38 -3.94 21.21
CA PRO A 34 12.78 -4.54 22.48
C PRO A 34 12.52 -3.65 23.70
N LEU A 35 11.99 -2.43 23.51
CA LEU A 35 11.68 -1.50 24.60
C LEU A 35 10.58 -2.06 25.52
N ARG A 36 10.74 -1.84 26.84
CA ARG A 36 9.88 -2.40 27.91
C ARG A 36 9.42 -1.39 28.95
N GLN A 37 9.85 -0.13 28.84
CA GLN A 37 9.50 0.88 29.83
C GLN A 37 7.98 1.10 29.87
N ILE A 38 7.36 1.20 28.68
CA ILE A 38 5.89 1.16 28.55
C ILE A 38 5.49 -0.30 28.43
N ASN A 39 4.64 -0.77 29.35
CA ASN A 39 4.26 -2.18 29.45
C ASN A 39 2.81 -2.35 29.93
N THR A 40 2.35 -3.60 29.99
CA THR A 40 0.95 -3.93 30.32
C THR A 40 0.48 -3.43 31.69
N THR A 41 1.39 -3.19 32.65
CA THR A 41 1.05 -2.71 34.01
C THR A 41 0.96 -1.20 34.14
N ASN A 42 1.57 -0.44 33.22
CA ASN A 42 1.67 1.01 33.32
C ASN A 42 1.11 1.78 32.12
N VAL A 43 0.73 1.11 31.02
CA VAL A 43 0.24 1.75 29.79
C VAL A 43 -0.99 2.63 30.01
N ALA A 44 -1.82 2.33 31.03
CA ALA A 44 -2.97 3.16 31.41
C ALA A 44 -2.57 4.59 31.84
N ARG A 45 -1.29 4.81 32.21
CA ARG A 45 -0.74 6.13 32.58
C ARG A 45 -0.10 6.88 31.40
N LEU A 46 -0.17 6.30 30.19
CA LEU A 46 0.41 6.90 28.99
C LEU A 46 -0.29 8.24 28.69
N LYS A 47 0.50 9.29 28.49
CA LYS A 47 0.01 10.65 28.19
C LYS A 47 0.65 11.23 26.94
N LEU A 48 -0.05 12.20 26.35
CA LEU A 48 0.46 12.97 25.23
C LEU A 48 1.68 13.79 25.69
N ALA A 49 2.85 13.50 25.13
CA ALA A 49 4.07 14.25 25.35
C ALA A 49 4.12 15.52 24.50
N TRP A 50 3.81 15.38 23.22
CA TRP A 50 3.72 16.49 22.28
C TRP A 50 2.84 16.16 21.07
N LYS A 51 2.33 17.20 20.44
CA LYS A 51 1.63 17.18 19.16
C LYS A 51 2.28 18.16 18.22
N TYR A 52 2.55 17.73 16.99
CA TYR A 52 2.99 18.61 15.92
C TYR A 52 1.93 18.66 14.84
N ASP A 53 1.34 19.83 14.59
CA ASP A 53 0.41 20.08 13.47
C ASP A 53 1.20 20.62 12.29
N THR A 54 1.10 19.96 11.15
CA THR A 54 1.81 20.35 9.91
C THR A 54 1.25 21.62 9.28
N GLY A 55 -0.01 21.96 9.55
CA GLY A 55 -0.69 23.13 8.98
C GLY A 55 -1.04 23.03 7.50
N ASP A 56 -0.80 21.90 6.84
CA ASP A 56 -0.94 21.78 5.39
C ASP A 56 -1.95 20.71 4.90
N LYS A 57 -2.85 20.27 5.79
CA LYS A 57 -3.97 19.41 5.42
C LYS A 57 -4.92 20.09 4.43
N PHE A 58 -5.56 19.30 3.58
CA PHE A 58 -6.60 19.73 2.64
C PHE A 58 -7.65 18.62 2.50
N ASP A 59 -8.81 18.93 1.94
CA ASP A 59 -9.91 17.96 1.79
C ASP A 59 -9.48 16.72 1.00
N GLY A 60 -9.69 15.54 1.59
CA GLY A 60 -9.27 14.25 1.05
C GLY A 60 -7.78 13.98 1.17
N SER A 61 -6.99 14.83 1.86
CA SER A 61 -5.59 14.52 2.14
C SER A 61 -5.46 13.42 3.18
N GLU A 62 -4.39 12.61 3.06
CA GLU A 62 -4.04 11.53 3.97
C GLU A 62 -2.60 11.68 4.47
N MET A 63 -2.30 11.11 5.64
CA MET A 63 -0.94 10.86 6.10
C MET A 63 -0.79 9.37 6.43
N GLN A 64 0.19 8.71 5.80
CA GLN A 64 0.47 7.28 6.00
C GLN A 64 1.92 7.04 6.46
N CYS A 65 2.69 8.09 6.70
CA CYS A 65 4.12 8.00 6.99
C CYS A 65 4.39 7.37 8.36
N ASN A 66 5.10 6.24 8.38
CA ASN A 66 5.82 5.73 9.55
C ASN A 66 7.08 6.58 9.70
N PRO A 67 7.22 7.41 10.74
CA PRO A 67 8.35 8.31 10.88
C PRO A 67 9.64 7.54 11.20
N LEU A 68 10.78 8.11 10.80
CA LEU A 68 12.09 7.66 11.25
C LEU A 68 12.54 8.49 12.45
N ILE A 69 13.19 7.85 13.40
CA ILE A 69 13.86 8.54 14.50
C ILE A 69 15.33 8.13 14.48
N VAL A 70 16.22 9.13 14.33
CA VAL A 70 17.65 8.93 14.28
C VAL A 70 18.34 10.03 15.08
N ASN A 71 19.15 9.65 16.08
CA ASN A 71 19.92 10.56 16.91
C ASN A 71 19.06 11.73 17.48
N GLY A 72 17.89 11.42 18.02
CA GLY A 72 16.98 12.42 18.61
C GLY A 72 16.29 13.36 17.62
N THR A 73 16.33 13.04 16.33
CA THR A 73 15.57 13.75 15.29
C THR A 73 14.55 12.82 14.66
N LEU A 74 13.30 13.28 14.62
CA LEU A 74 12.21 12.61 13.92
C LEU A 74 12.08 13.18 12.50
N TYR A 75 12.09 12.31 11.49
CA TYR A 75 11.88 12.65 10.09
C TYR A 75 10.57 12.06 9.59
N ALA A 76 9.77 12.88 8.93
CA ALA A 76 8.45 12.46 8.46
C ALA A 76 7.97 13.32 7.26
N THR A 77 6.89 12.87 6.62
CA THR A 77 6.22 13.62 5.57
C THR A 77 4.87 14.16 6.03
N THR A 78 4.44 15.27 5.43
CA THR A 78 3.17 15.94 5.70
C THR A 78 2.11 15.56 4.65
N PRO A 79 0.83 15.98 4.79
CA PRO A 79 -0.21 15.77 3.77
C PRO A 79 0.16 16.26 2.37
N LYS A 80 0.90 17.36 2.25
CA LYS A 80 1.40 17.87 0.95
C LYS A 80 2.73 17.24 0.51
N LEU A 81 3.22 16.24 1.25
CA LEU A 81 4.52 15.61 1.07
C LEU A 81 5.71 16.55 1.29
N HIS A 82 5.58 17.57 2.13
CA HIS A 82 6.75 18.22 2.67
C HIS A 82 7.51 17.23 3.56
N LEU A 83 8.83 17.25 3.47
CA LEU A 83 9.68 16.49 4.38
C LEU A 83 10.02 17.39 5.58
N VAL A 84 9.76 16.92 6.79
CA VAL A 84 10.02 17.66 8.02
C VAL A 84 10.99 16.91 8.92
N ALA A 85 11.84 17.67 9.63
CA ALA A 85 12.65 17.19 10.75
C ALA A 85 12.19 17.86 12.03
N LEU A 86 11.88 17.06 13.04
CA LEU A 86 11.43 17.52 14.34
C LEU A 86 12.43 17.08 15.42
N ASP A 87 12.52 17.83 16.48
CA ASP A 87 13.12 17.35 17.72
C ASP A 87 12.23 16.24 18.31
N ALA A 88 12.77 15.04 18.47
CA ALA A 88 11.99 13.86 18.85
C ALA A 88 11.48 13.92 20.31
N ALA A 89 12.11 14.69 21.19
CA ALA A 89 11.65 14.83 22.58
C ALA A 89 10.48 15.82 22.73
N THR A 90 10.42 16.85 21.87
CA THR A 90 9.52 18.00 22.04
C THR A 90 8.56 18.25 20.88
N GLY A 91 8.75 17.59 19.73
CA GLY A 91 7.99 17.84 18.51
C GLY A 91 8.33 19.18 17.83
N LYS A 92 9.36 19.92 18.29
CA LYS A 92 9.72 21.22 17.73
C LYS A 92 10.34 21.06 16.33
N LEU A 93 9.84 21.85 15.38
CA LEU A 93 10.35 21.84 13.99
C LEU A 93 11.81 22.33 13.95
N LYS A 94 12.66 21.56 13.27
CA LYS A 94 14.06 21.90 12.97
C LYS A 94 14.21 22.47 11.56
N TRP A 95 13.65 21.79 10.56
CA TRP A 95 13.65 22.25 9.17
C TRP A 95 12.51 21.58 8.36
N THR A 96 12.16 22.18 7.22
CA THR A 96 11.21 21.68 6.25
C THR A 96 11.80 21.75 4.85
N PHE A 97 11.56 20.72 4.03
CA PHE A 97 11.84 20.72 2.60
C PHE A 97 10.53 20.52 1.83
N ASP A 98 10.25 21.45 0.89
CA ASP A 98 9.12 21.40 -0.02
C ASP A 98 9.58 20.97 -1.41
N PRO A 99 9.25 19.75 -1.89
CA PRO A 99 9.64 19.27 -3.22
C PRO A 99 8.89 19.95 -4.37
N ASP A 100 7.79 20.63 -4.07
CA ASP A 100 6.86 21.19 -5.05
C ASP A 100 6.65 22.71 -4.89
N LYS A 101 7.61 23.42 -4.29
CA LYS A 101 7.52 24.82 -3.87
C LYS A 101 6.81 25.75 -4.87
N ASP A 102 7.03 25.56 -6.17
CA ASP A 102 6.48 26.42 -7.22
C ASP A 102 5.46 25.69 -8.11
N LYS A 103 4.90 24.56 -7.63
CA LYS A 103 3.97 23.75 -8.39
C LYS A 103 2.60 23.68 -7.72
N PRO A 104 1.51 23.71 -8.50
CA PRO A 104 0.18 23.54 -7.92
C PRO A 104 0.02 22.15 -7.31
N GLN A 105 -0.71 22.07 -6.19
CA GLN A 105 -1.13 20.80 -5.59
C GLN A 105 -2.10 20.10 -6.56
N THR A 106 -1.68 18.97 -7.14
CA THR A 106 -2.49 18.18 -8.08
C THR A 106 -2.92 16.87 -7.42
N GLY A 107 -4.10 16.87 -6.83
CA GLY A 107 -4.69 15.67 -6.25
C GLY A 107 -4.01 15.19 -4.96
N MET A 108 -4.56 14.10 -4.42
CA MET A 108 -4.03 13.43 -3.24
C MET A 108 -2.77 12.64 -3.60
N ARG A 109 -1.78 12.72 -2.73
CA ARG A 109 -0.54 11.95 -2.81
C ARG A 109 -0.28 11.26 -1.46
N ARG A 110 0.40 10.14 -1.49
CA ARG A 110 0.69 9.34 -0.32
C ARG A 110 2.17 9.01 -0.24
N ASN A 111 2.70 9.02 0.97
CA ASN A 111 4.01 8.50 1.30
C ASN A 111 3.92 7.74 2.62
N ARG A 112 4.47 6.53 2.67
CA ARG A 112 4.40 5.64 3.83
C ARG A 112 5.64 5.67 4.70
N GLY A 113 6.72 6.29 4.21
CA GLY A 113 7.96 6.36 4.97
C GLY A 113 9.14 6.84 4.15
N LEU A 114 10.29 6.80 4.75
CA LEU A 114 11.56 7.32 4.27
C LEU A 114 12.64 6.25 4.37
N ASN A 115 13.75 6.45 3.63
CA ASN A 115 15.00 5.76 3.91
C ASN A 115 16.03 6.74 4.49
N TYR A 116 16.83 6.27 5.42
CA TYR A 116 17.97 6.97 5.98
C TYR A 116 19.25 6.19 5.68
N TRP A 117 20.29 6.88 5.24
CA TRP A 117 21.62 6.34 5.02
C TRP A 117 22.67 7.29 5.55
N ALA A 118 23.74 6.75 6.14
CA ALA A 118 24.84 7.54 6.67
C ALA A 118 26.20 6.87 6.43
N ASN A 119 27.18 7.71 6.12
CA ASN A 119 28.60 7.34 6.10
C ASN A 119 29.41 8.52 6.67
N GLY A 120 29.77 8.44 7.95
CA GLY A 120 30.40 9.51 8.69
C GLY A 120 29.52 10.77 8.75
N LYS A 121 29.98 11.86 8.17
CA LYS A 121 29.25 13.14 8.12
C LYS A 121 28.26 13.21 6.96
N ASP A 122 28.30 12.33 5.99
CA ASP A 122 27.35 12.27 4.89
C ASP A 122 26.10 11.50 5.36
N ARG A 123 25.03 12.23 5.68
CA ARG A 123 23.75 11.72 6.19
C ARG A 123 22.64 12.13 5.27
N ARG A 124 21.90 11.16 4.72
CA ARG A 124 20.92 11.38 3.67
C ARG A 124 19.59 10.73 3.97
N LEU A 125 18.53 11.44 3.58
CA LEU A 125 17.16 10.92 3.51
C LEU A 125 16.78 10.73 2.06
N TYR A 126 16.07 9.63 1.78
CA TYR A 126 15.50 9.39 0.45
C TYR A 126 14.00 9.31 0.58
N PHE A 127 13.29 10.04 -0.26
CA PHE A 127 11.83 10.01 -0.36
C PHE A 127 11.38 10.41 -1.75
N SER A 128 10.14 10.12 -2.08
CA SER A 128 9.59 10.39 -3.41
C SER A 128 8.44 11.40 -3.32
N SER A 129 8.41 12.31 -4.28
CA SER A 129 7.27 13.14 -4.61
C SER A 129 7.10 13.17 -6.11
N ARG A 130 5.88 12.98 -6.60
CA ARG A 130 5.57 12.80 -8.02
C ARG A 130 6.42 11.68 -8.64
N GLU A 131 6.97 11.91 -9.82
CA GLU A 131 7.89 11.02 -10.56
C GLU A 131 9.35 11.11 -10.12
N TYR A 132 9.66 11.81 -9.03
CA TYR A 132 11.04 12.01 -8.59
C TYR A 132 11.35 11.32 -7.28
N LEU A 133 12.53 10.72 -7.21
CA LEU A 133 13.16 10.26 -5.98
C LEU A 133 14.25 11.25 -5.59
N TYR A 134 14.13 11.83 -4.40
CA TYR A 134 15.02 12.85 -3.85
C TYR A 134 16.05 12.26 -2.88
N SER A 135 17.24 12.86 -2.85
CA SER A 135 18.24 12.69 -1.80
C SER A 135 18.42 14.02 -1.07
N ILE A 136 18.10 14.05 0.23
CA ILE A 136 18.10 15.25 1.07
C ILE A 136 19.12 15.05 2.19
N ASN A 137 19.95 16.07 2.44
CA ASN A 137 20.85 16.09 3.60
C ASN A 137 20.02 16.08 4.88
N ALA A 138 20.22 15.09 5.74
CA ALA A 138 19.39 14.87 6.92
C ALA A 138 19.56 15.97 7.99
N ASP A 139 20.70 16.67 8.01
CA ASP A 139 20.97 17.73 9.00
C ASP A 139 20.38 19.07 8.60
N THR A 140 20.37 19.38 7.28
CA THR A 140 20.05 20.72 6.76
C THR A 140 18.74 20.79 6.00
N GLY A 141 18.15 19.65 5.58
CA GLY A 141 16.97 19.63 4.73
C GLY A 141 17.23 20.05 3.27
N GLN A 142 18.50 20.21 2.85
CA GLN A 142 18.82 20.63 1.50
C GLN A 142 19.02 19.44 0.56
N PRO A 143 18.63 19.55 -0.73
CA PRO A 143 18.93 18.55 -1.73
C PRO A 143 20.43 18.28 -1.86
N VAL A 144 20.83 17.01 -1.97
CA VAL A 144 22.22 16.61 -2.19
C VAL A 144 22.53 16.68 -3.68
N ALA A 145 23.16 17.76 -4.14
CA ALA A 145 23.34 18.07 -5.55
C ALA A 145 24.06 16.98 -6.38
N SER A 146 24.89 16.14 -5.74
CA SER A 146 25.61 15.03 -6.40
C SER A 146 24.71 13.82 -6.74
N PHE A 147 23.46 13.78 -6.25
CA PHE A 147 22.52 12.70 -6.51
C PHE A 147 21.65 13.05 -7.73
N GLY A 148 21.85 12.30 -8.82
CA GLY A 148 21.15 12.53 -10.09
C GLY A 148 21.32 13.97 -10.62
N THR A 149 20.21 14.60 -10.96
CA THR A 149 20.17 15.99 -11.38
C THR A 149 19.57 16.85 -10.28
N ALA A 150 20.35 17.77 -9.74
CA ALA A 150 19.93 18.68 -8.67
C ALA A 150 19.31 17.98 -7.44
N GLY A 151 19.91 16.86 -7.02
CA GLY A 151 19.49 16.09 -5.83
C GLY A 151 18.33 15.14 -6.05
N ARG A 152 17.99 14.80 -7.30
CA ARG A 152 16.89 13.87 -7.62
C ARG A 152 17.13 13.07 -8.89
N ILE A 153 16.45 11.93 -9.00
CA ILE A 153 16.35 11.13 -10.22
C ILE A 153 14.89 11.05 -10.67
N ASN A 154 14.68 10.94 -11.99
CA ASN A 154 13.37 10.76 -12.59
C ASN A 154 13.06 9.25 -12.69
N LEU A 155 11.99 8.79 -12.04
CA LEU A 155 11.59 7.39 -12.03
C LEU A 155 11.06 6.88 -13.39
N ARG A 156 10.74 7.78 -14.32
CA ARG A 156 10.34 7.43 -15.69
C ARG A 156 11.51 6.98 -16.57
N GLU A 157 12.73 7.27 -16.16
CA GLU A 157 13.94 6.90 -16.89
C GLU A 157 14.40 5.48 -16.55
N GLY A 158 15.08 4.82 -17.51
CA GLY A 158 15.72 3.51 -17.29
C GLY A 158 14.74 2.34 -17.21
N LEU A 159 13.54 2.43 -17.79
CA LEU A 159 12.52 1.36 -17.78
C LEU A 159 12.56 0.46 -19.02
N GLY A 160 13.51 0.63 -19.95
CA GLY A 160 13.64 -0.17 -21.15
C GLY A 160 12.65 0.20 -22.27
N ARG A 161 11.73 1.13 -22.03
CA ARG A 161 10.81 1.71 -23.02
C ARG A 161 10.49 3.17 -22.67
N ASP A 162 9.87 3.89 -23.61
CA ASP A 162 9.40 5.25 -23.34
C ASP A 162 8.28 5.26 -22.28
N ALA A 163 8.56 5.89 -21.17
CA ALA A 163 7.63 6.09 -20.06
C ALA A 163 7.42 7.58 -19.74
N SER A 164 7.84 8.50 -20.62
CA SER A 164 7.80 9.95 -20.39
C SER A 164 6.42 10.47 -20.01
N ASN A 165 5.35 9.85 -20.52
CA ASN A 165 3.96 10.21 -20.30
C ASN A 165 3.19 9.19 -19.45
N LEU A 166 3.88 8.23 -18.83
CA LEU A 166 3.25 7.22 -17.98
C LEU A 166 3.29 7.64 -16.51
N ALA A 167 2.23 7.30 -15.78
CA ALA A 167 2.19 7.53 -14.35
C ALA A 167 3.14 6.57 -13.63
N ILE A 168 4.05 7.13 -12.83
CA ILE A 168 4.95 6.37 -11.97
C ILE A 168 5.34 7.23 -10.76
N THR A 169 5.29 6.64 -9.58
CA THR A 169 5.71 7.26 -8.32
C THR A 169 6.19 6.16 -7.36
N MET A 170 6.69 6.56 -6.21
CA MET A 170 7.04 5.63 -5.12
C MET A 170 6.27 6.05 -3.86
N THR A 171 5.37 5.21 -3.37
CA THR A 171 4.55 5.50 -2.17
C THR A 171 5.10 4.87 -0.90
N THR A 172 5.87 3.79 -1.03
CA THR A 172 6.51 3.10 0.08
C THR A 172 8.02 3.14 -0.12
N PRO A 173 8.82 3.39 0.92
CA PRO A 173 10.27 3.44 0.78
C PRO A 173 10.83 2.08 0.37
N GLY A 174 11.97 2.11 -0.32
CA GLY A 174 12.74 0.92 -0.64
C GLY A 174 13.52 0.39 0.57
N VAL A 175 14.54 -0.39 0.29
CA VAL A 175 15.51 -0.87 1.29
C VAL A 175 16.94 -0.49 0.87
N ILE A 176 17.82 -0.30 1.85
CA ILE A 176 19.21 0.00 1.59
C ILE A 176 20.08 -1.21 1.91
N PHE A 177 20.79 -1.70 0.91
CA PHE A 177 21.80 -2.74 1.04
C PHE A 177 23.18 -2.16 0.71
N GLN A 178 24.05 -2.02 1.72
CA GLN A 178 25.33 -1.33 1.60
C GLN A 178 25.14 0.10 1.06
N ASP A 179 25.68 0.40 -0.11
CA ASP A 179 25.57 1.69 -0.78
C ASP A 179 24.54 1.68 -1.95
N MET A 180 23.56 0.78 -1.90
CA MET A 180 22.49 0.67 -2.90
C MET A 180 21.12 0.86 -2.27
N LEU A 181 20.32 1.74 -2.85
CA LEU A 181 18.89 1.91 -2.58
C LEU A 181 18.10 1.10 -3.60
N ILE A 182 17.43 0.05 -3.14
CA ILE A 182 16.59 -0.84 -3.96
C ILE A 182 15.14 -0.39 -3.79
N ILE A 183 14.46 -0.13 -4.90
CA ILE A 183 13.09 0.42 -4.91
C ILE A 183 12.15 -0.33 -5.84
N GLY A 184 10.86 -0.31 -5.49
CA GLY A 184 9.75 -0.54 -6.39
C GLY A 184 9.07 0.77 -6.82
N SER A 185 7.88 0.67 -7.36
CA SER A 185 7.08 1.83 -7.78
C SER A 185 5.58 1.54 -7.72
N LEU A 186 4.79 2.61 -7.62
CA LEU A 186 3.35 2.60 -7.90
C LEU A 186 3.16 3.09 -9.34
N VAL A 187 2.42 2.33 -10.13
CA VAL A 187 2.07 2.65 -11.52
C VAL A 187 0.55 2.63 -11.71
N SER A 188 0.06 2.91 -12.92
CA SER A 188 -1.38 2.86 -13.21
C SER A 188 -1.90 1.42 -13.24
N GLU A 189 -3.06 1.19 -12.67
CA GLU A 189 -3.84 -0.05 -12.79
C GLU A 189 -4.54 -0.14 -14.16
N GLY A 190 -4.87 1.03 -14.75
CA GLY A 190 -5.41 1.14 -16.10
C GLY A 190 -4.34 1.33 -17.18
N LEU A 191 -4.70 1.08 -18.43
CA LEU A 191 -3.81 1.28 -19.58
C LEU A 191 -3.98 2.68 -20.20
N PRO A 192 -2.88 3.30 -20.68
CA PRO A 192 -1.50 2.80 -20.68
C PRO A 192 -0.84 2.84 -19.29
N ALA A 193 0.00 1.86 -18.97
CA ALA A 193 0.67 1.75 -17.68
C ALA A 193 2.19 1.56 -17.83
N ALA A 194 2.97 2.10 -16.90
CA ALA A 194 4.40 1.84 -16.82
C ALA A 194 4.68 0.40 -16.32
N PRO A 195 5.79 -0.23 -16.72
CA PRO A 195 6.22 -1.48 -16.12
C PRO A 195 6.72 -1.25 -14.70
N GLY A 196 6.40 -2.17 -13.80
CA GLY A 196 6.71 -2.07 -12.38
C GLY A 196 8.08 -2.61 -11.97
N HIS A 197 9.09 -2.49 -12.83
CA HIS A 197 10.43 -3.05 -12.62
C HIS A 197 11.07 -2.63 -11.30
N ILE A 198 11.83 -3.55 -10.71
CA ILE A 198 12.59 -3.30 -9.48
C ILE A 198 13.98 -2.78 -9.88
N ARG A 199 14.42 -1.70 -9.24
CA ARG A 199 15.66 -1.02 -9.60
C ARG A 199 16.50 -0.72 -8.36
N ALA A 200 17.81 -0.85 -8.51
CA ALA A 200 18.74 -0.41 -7.49
C ALA A 200 19.57 0.78 -8.00
N TYR A 201 19.78 1.72 -7.10
CA TYR A 201 20.52 2.95 -7.36
C TYR A 201 21.64 3.11 -6.35
N ASP A 202 22.78 3.63 -6.81
CA ASP A 202 23.86 4.07 -5.94
C ASP A 202 23.37 5.22 -5.05
N VAL A 203 23.52 5.09 -3.73
CA VAL A 203 22.99 6.08 -2.76
C VAL A 203 23.69 7.44 -2.86
N ARG A 204 24.93 7.52 -3.35
CA ARG A 204 25.67 8.79 -3.46
C ARG A 204 25.37 9.54 -4.74
N THR A 205 25.25 8.80 -5.84
CA THR A 205 25.19 9.38 -7.19
C THR A 205 23.83 9.28 -7.87
N GLY A 206 22.93 8.37 -7.40
CA GLY A 206 21.67 8.09 -8.08
C GLY A 206 21.83 7.30 -9.39
N LYS A 207 23.02 6.79 -9.72
CA LYS A 207 23.21 5.94 -10.89
C LYS A 207 22.55 4.59 -10.69
N GLN A 208 21.80 4.12 -11.68
CA GLN A 208 21.21 2.78 -11.67
C GLN A 208 22.32 1.73 -11.67
N ARG A 209 22.27 0.77 -10.75
CA ARG A 209 23.22 -0.32 -10.56
C ARG A 209 22.74 -1.60 -11.23
N TRP A 210 21.46 -1.92 -11.08
CA TRP A 210 20.78 -3.04 -11.73
C TRP A 210 19.27 -2.80 -11.85
N ILE A 211 18.64 -3.59 -12.72
CA ILE A 211 17.19 -3.66 -12.90
C ILE A 211 16.76 -5.11 -12.96
N PHE A 212 15.62 -5.44 -12.33
CA PHE A 212 14.91 -6.70 -12.51
C PHE A 212 13.60 -6.42 -13.23
N HIS A 213 13.40 -7.03 -14.38
CA HIS A 213 12.20 -6.88 -15.20
C HIS A 213 11.06 -7.74 -14.64
N THR A 214 10.07 -7.13 -14.00
CA THR A 214 8.87 -7.80 -13.50
C THR A 214 7.93 -8.23 -14.63
N ILE A 215 8.06 -7.59 -15.80
CA ILE A 215 7.53 -8.04 -17.09
C ILE A 215 8.75 -8.43 -17.92
N PRO A 216 9.04 -9.74 -18.06
CA PRO A 216 10.28 -10.21 -18.67
C PRO A 216 10.44 -9.78 -20.12
N GLN A 217 11.68 -9.45 -20.49
CA GLN A 217 12.08 -9.13 -21.85
C GLN A 217 12.31 -10.42 -22.65
N PRO A 218 12.35 -10.37 -24.01
CA PRO A 218 12.71 -11.51 -24.85
C PRO A 218 14.03 -12.15 -24.41
N GLY A 219 14.01 -13.46 -24.19
CA GLY A 219 15.16 -14.24 -23.70
C GLY A 219 15.29 -14.34 -22.18
N GLU A 220 14.51 -13.57 -21.41
CA GLU A 220 14.45 -13.71 -19.98
C GLU A 220 13.43 -14.79 -19.55
N LYS A 221 13.71 -15.48 -18.46
CA LYS A 221 12.80 -16.49 -17.88
C LYS A 221 11.49 -15.83 -17.43
N GLY A 222 10.37 -16.44 -17.81
CA GLY A 222 9.02 -15.93 -17.55
C GLY A 222 8.41 -15.19 -18.75
N HIS A 223 9.21 -14.84 -19.78
CA HIS A 223 8.69 -14.19 -20.98
C HIS A 223 7.66 -15.08 -21.71
N GLU A 224 7.83 -16.39 -21.64
CA GLU A 224 6.90 -17.41 -22.18
C GLU A 224 5.52 -17.41 -21.53
N THR A 225 5.37 -16.76 -20.37
CA THR A 225 4.08 -16.63 -19.65
C THR A 225 3.27 -15.41 -20.07
N TRP A 226 3.74 -14.69 -21.07
CA TRP A 226 3.13 -13.49 -21.65
C TRP A 226 2.97 -13.63 -23.15
N PRO A 227 2.07 -12.85 -23.80
CA PRO A 227 2.14 -12.67 -25.26
C PRO A 227 3.52 -12.10 -25.64
N LYS A 228 4.03 -12.54 -26.79
CA LYS A 228 5.40 -12.27 -27.26
C LYS A 228 5.84 -10.80 -27.14
N ASP A 229 4.92 -9.87 -27.41
CA ASP A 229 5.23 -8.42 -27.44
C ASP A 229 4.67 -7.65 -26.21
N ALA A 230 4.16 -8.37 -25.20
CA ALA A 230 3.51 -7.77 -24.04
C ALA A 230 4.41 -6.79 -23.27
N TYR A 231 5.72 -7.03 -23.22
CA TYR A 231 6.70 -6.16 -22.58
C TYR A 231 6.73 -4.74 -23.17
N GLN A 232 6.24 -4.54 -24.39
CA GLN A 232 6.21 -3.25 -25.07
C GLN A 232 5.03 -2.38 -24.62
N TYR A 233 3.90 -2.97 -24.22
CA TYR A 233 2.66 -2.25 -23.94
C TYR A 233 2.02 -2.54 -22.59
N THR A 234 2.26 -3.69 -21.98
CA THR A 234 1.71 -4.04 -20.67
C THR A 234 2.47 -3.30 -19.56
N GLY A 235 1.76 -2.96 -18.49
CA GLY A 235 2.31 -2.37 -17.28
C GLY A 235 1.87 -3.13 -16.03
N GLY A 236 1.96 -2.49 -14.88
CA GLY A 236 1.70 -3.16 -13.59
C GLY A 236 2.83 -4.10 -13.18
N ALA A 237 2.50 -5.22 -12.56
CA ALA A 237 3.44 -6.15 -11.95
C ALA A 237 4.45 -5.43 -11.04
N ASN A 238 3.99 -4.41 -10.36
CA ASN A 238 4.80 -3.43 -9.65
C ASN A 238 4.87 -3.72 -8.15
N ASN A 239 5.90 -3.21 -7.50
CA ASN A 239 6.01 -3.19 -6.05
C ASN A 239 5.65 -1.80 -5.51
N TRP A 240 4.40 -1.61 -5.13
CA TRP A 240 3.94 -0.41 -4.42
C TRP A 240 3.93 -0.58 -2.90
N ALA A 241 4.01 -1.81 -2.47
CA ALA A 241 3.83 -2.26 -1.10
C ALA A 241 5.10 -2.17 -0.23
N GLY A 242 6.26 -1.97 -0.86
CA GLY A 242 7.58 -1.95 -0.20
C GLY A 242 8.29 -3.29 -0.24
N LEU A 243 9.52 -3.27 0.21
CA LEU A 243 10.48 -4.36 0.13
C LEU A 243 10.94 -4.80 1.51
N THR A 244 11.45 -6.03 1.61
CA THR A 244 12.06 -6.55 2.83
C THR A 244 13.46 -7.06 2.52
N LEU A 245 14.42 -6.77 3.39
CA LEU A 245 15.81 -7.15 3.22
C LEU A 245 16.29 -8.05 4.36
N ASP A 246 16.75 -9.25 4.02
CA ASP A 246 17.65 -10.06 4.87
C ASP A 246 19.08 -9.66 4.57
N ALA A 247 19.61 -8.68 5.32
CA ALA A 247 20.94 -8.16 5.10
C ALA A 247 22.04 -9.22 5.36
N LYS A 248 21.79 -10.20 6.26
CA LYS A 248 22.72 -11.28 6.57
C LYS A 248 22.93 -12.20 5.37
N ARG A 249 21.85 -12.49 4.63
CA ARG A 249 21.89 -13.35 3.44
C ARG A 249 22.08 -12.57 2.14
N GLY A 250 21.96 -11.25 2.19
CA GLY A 250 21.96 -10.40 1.00
C GLY A 250 20.75 -10.67 0.08
N LEU A 251 19.61 -11.03 0.66
CA LEU A 251 18.37 -11.30 -0.07
C LEU A 251 17.37 -10.17 0.13
N VAL A 252 16.81 -9.67 -0.97
CA VAL A 252 15.66 -8.75 -0.96
C VAL A 252 14.42 -9.50 -1.42
N PHE A 253 13.35 -9.39 -0.63
CA PHE A 253 12.05 -9.98 -0.92
C PHE A 253 11.12 -8.92 -1.48
N VAL A 254 10.58 -9.20 -2.65
CA VAL A 254 9.82 -8.28 -3.49
C VAL A 254 8.41 -8.81 -3.70
N PRO A 255 7.40 -8.28 -3.00
CA PRO A 255 6.00 -8.56 -3.33
C PRO A 255 5.57 -7.72 -4.52
N THR A 256 4.96 -8.33 -5.54
CA THR A 256 4.46 -7.62 -6.72
C THR A 256 2.93 -7.64 -6.79
N GLY A 257 2.36 -6.62 -7.40
CA GLY A 257 0.95 -6.50 -7.70
C GLY A 257 0.57 -7.08 -9.05
N SER A 258 -0.66 -6.81 -9.43
CA SER A 258 -1.30 -7.29 -10.65
C SER A 258 -0.68 -6.68 -11.90
N ALA A 259 -0.89 -7.34 -13.04
CA ALA A 259 -0.58 -6.78 -14.35
C ALA A 259 -1.74 -5.88 -14.81
N SER A 260 -1.44 -4.72 -15.40
CA SER A 260 -2.48 -3.83 -15.94
C SER A 260 -3.05 -4.38 -17.26
N PHE A 261 -4.30 -4.30 -17.53
CA PHE A 261 -5.42 -3.81 -16.73
C PHE A 261 -5.85 -4.88 -15.72
N ASP A 262 -6.06 -4.51 -14.48
CA ASP A 262 -6.20 -5.44 -13.35
C ASP A 262 -7.47 -6.27 -13.36
N PHE A 263 -8.47 -5.95 -14.19
CA PHE A 263 -9.80 -6.53 -14.15
C PHE A 263 -10.24 -7.26 -15.44
N TYR A 264 -9.44 -7.18 -16.50
CA TYR A 264 -9.67 -7.86 -17.77
C TYR A 264 -8.35 -8.04 -18.52
N GLY A 265 -7.97 -9.30 -18.73
CA GLY A 265 -6.65 -9.70 -19.17
C GLY A 265 -6.53 -10.15 -20.62
N ALA A 266 -7.51 -9.86 -21.49
CA ALA A 266 -7.55 -10.36 -22.88
C ALA A 266 -6.36 -9.97 -23.77
N ASN A 267 -5.56 -8.97 -23.36
CA ASN A 267 -4.34 -8.54 -24.07
C ASN A 267 -3.05 -9.15 -23.48
N ARG A 268 -3.17 -9.96 -22.41
CA ARG A 268 -2.03 -10.50 -21.66
C ARG A 268 -2.22 -11.96 -21.27
N HIS A 269 -2.76 -12.78 -22.18
CA HIS A 269 -2.97 -14.21 -21.93
C HIS A 269 -1.71 -14.90 -21.42
N GLY A 270 -1.88 -15.86 -20.52
CA GLY A 270 -0.81 -16.60 -19.83
C GLY A 270 -0.75 -16.25 -18.33
N ASP A 271 0.16 -16.86 -17.60
CA ASP A 271 0.24 -16.73 -16.14
C ASP A 271 0.78 -15.37 -15.66
N ASN A 272 1.41 -14.60 -16.56
CA ASN A 272 1.94 -13.25 -16.33
C ASN A 272 3.02 -13.17 -15.24
N LEU A 273 4.04 -14.03 -15.28
CA LEU A 273 5.20 -13.91 -14.40
C LEU A 273 5.93 -12.56 -14.68
N TYR A 274 6.25 -11.73 -13.71
CA TYR A 274 6.22 -11.90 -12.25
C TYR A 274 5.15 -11.02 -11.58
N ALA A 275 3.96 -10.91 -12.14
CA ALA A 275 2.83 -10.31 -11.44
C ALA A 275 2.38 -11.21 -10.28
N ASN A 276 1.83 -10.62 -9.21
CA ASN A 276 1.29 -11.30 -8.03
C ASN A 276 2.26 -12.33 -7.41
N CYS A 277 3.55 -11.98 -7.37
CA CYS A 277 4.63 -12.86 -6.90
C CYS A 277 5.29 -12.32 -5.63
N LEU A 278 5.75 -13.23 -4.78
CA LEU A 278 6.86 -12.95 -3.88
C LEU A 278 8.16 -13.43 -4.55
N ILE A 279 9.09 -12.51 -4.77
CA ILE A 279 10.33 -12.78 -5.47
C ILE A 279 11.51 -12.55 -4.52
N ALA A 280 12.40 -13.52 -4.38
CA ALA A 280 13.67 -13.34 -3.69
C ALA A 280 14.77 -13.02 -4.71
N LEU A 281 15.40 -11.85 -4.56
CA LEU A 281 16.51 -11.40 -5.39
C LEU A 281 17.79 -11.30 -4.57
N LYS A 282 18.96 -11.54 -5.18
CA LYS A 282 20.24 -11.14 -4.62
C LYS A 282 20.30 -9.61 -4.58
N ALA A 283 20.39 -9.02 -3.39
CA ALA A 283 20.35 -7.56 -3.23
C ALA A 283 21.51 -6.86 -3.97
N ALA A 284 22.66 -7.52 -4.11
CA ALA A 284 23.83 -6.97 -4.79
C ALA A 284 23.67 -6.88 -6.30
N THR A 285 22.92 -7.77 -6.93
CA THR A 285 22.92 -7.94 -8.41
C THR A 285 21.55 -7.89 -9.05
N GLY A 286 20.45 -8.02 -8.27
CA GLY A 286 19.09 -8.17 -8.78
C GLY A 286 18.79 -9.54 -9.36
N GLU A 287 19.73 -10.50 -9.29
CA GLU A 287 19.51 -11.87 -9.76
C GLU A 287 18.45 -12.59 -8.93
N ARG A 288 17.48 -13.22 -9.62
CA ARG A 288 16.40 -13.96 -8.96
C ARG A 288 16.94 -15.30 -8.39
N VAL A 289 16.67 -15.51 -7.09
CA VAL A 289 16.96 -16.77 -6.39
C VAL A 289 15.77 -17.71 -6.52
N TRP A 290 14.61 -17.28 -6.06
CA TRP A 290 13.34 -18.00 -6.18
C TRP A 290 12.16 -17.04 -6.31
N HIS A 291 11.00 -17.57 -6.64
CA HIS A 291 9.74 -16.85 -6.59
C HIS A 291 8.59 -17.81 -6.31
N PHE A 292 7.49 -17.27 -5.81
CA PHE A 292 6.20 -17.95 -5.71
C PHE A 292 5.12 -17.01 -6.26
N GLN A 293 4.30 -17.50 -7.18
CA GLN A 293 3.18 -16.74 -7.74
C GLN A 293 1.89 -17.11 -7.00
N PHE A 294 1.22 -16.11 -6.42
CA PHE A 294 0.03 -16.29 -5.57
C PHE A 294 -1.25 -16.33 -6.41
N VAL A 295 -1.27 -15.61 -7.52
CA VAL A 295 -2.39 -15.57 -8.45
C VAL A 295 -1.84 -15.58 -9.87
N HIS A 296 -2.25 -16.57 -10.64
CA HIS A 296 -1.95 -16.68 -12.07
C HIS A 296 -2.99 -15.89 -12.84
N HIS A 297 -2.57 -15.07 -13.82
CA HIS A 297 -3.48 -14.28 -14.66
C HIS A 297 -4.53 -13.52 -13.84
N ASP A 298 -4.08 -12.67 -12.93
CA ASP A 298 -4.97 -11.97 -12.01
C ASP A 298 -5.91 -10.98 -12.72
N VAL A 299 -7.20 -11.10 -12.47
CA VAL A 299 -8.27 -10.20 -12.91
C VAL A 299 -9.19 -9.78 -11.73
N TRP A 300 -8.71 -9.94 -10.51
CA TRP A 300 -9.44 -9.68 -9.26
C TRP A 300 -8.78 -8.62 -8.38
N ASP A 301 -7.68 -8.00 -8.85
CA ASP A 301 -6.85 -7.06 -8.08
C ASP A 301 -6.33 -7.70 -6.77
N ARG A 302 -5.66 -8.85 -6.91
CA ARG A 302 -5.09 -9.62 -5.80
C ARG A 302 -3.62 -9.32 -5.58
N ASP A 303 -3.26 -8.06 -5.59
CA ASP A 303 -1.93 -7.55 -5.24
C ASP A 303 -1.42 -8.14 -3.93
N LEU A 304 -0.09 -8.27 -3.82
CA LEU A 304 0.54 -8.43 -2.51
C LEU A 304 0.67 -7.03 -1.86
N PRO A 305 -0.14 -6.72 -0.84
CA PRO A 305 -0.39 -5.34 -0.44
C PRO A 305 0.67 -4.75 0.49
N THR A 306 1.62 -5.56 0.95
CA THR A 306 2.59 -5.17 1.98
C THR A 306 3.94 -5.81 1.77
N ALA A 307 5.00 -5.13 2.23
CA ALA A 307 6.31 -5.74 2.39
C ALA A 307 6.21 -6.98 3.30
N PRO A 308 6.78 -8.13 2.91
CA PRO A 308 6.74 -9.32 3.74
C PRO A 308 7.50 -9.13 5.05
N THR A 309 7.19 -9.93 6.05
CA THR A 309 7.80 -9.86 7.37
C THR A 309 8.83 -10.99 7.54
N LEU A 310 10.06 -10.67 7.92
CA LEU A 310 11.02 -11.69 8.32
C LEU A 310 10.62 -12.28 9.67
N VAL A 311 10.49 -13.60 9.71
CA VAL A 311 10.04 -14.32 10.89
C VAL A 311 10.94 -15.53 11.15
N THR A 312 10.83 -16.14 12.34
CA THR A 312 11.35 -17.46 12.65
C THR A 312 10.20 -18.39 12.98
N VAL A 313 10.29 -19.62 12.52
CA VAL A 313 9.24 -20.64 12.76
C VAL A 313 9.91 -21.88 13.38
N LYS A 314 9.35 -22.35 14.47
CA LYS A 314 9.76 -23.63 15.06
C LYS A 314 8.87 -24.74 14.52
N LYS A 315 9.44 -25.62 13.70
CA LYS A 315 8.71 -26.72 13.06
C LYS A 315 9.56 -28.00 13.11
N ASP A 316 8.96 -29.11 13.53
CA ASP A 316 9.61 -30.42 13.62
C ASP A 316 10.94 -30.38 14.40
N GLY A 317 10.96 -29.65 15.51
CA GLY A 317 12.11 -29.46 16.38
C GLY A 317 13.22 -28.52 15.81
N ARG A 318 13.06 -28.00 14.61
CA ARG A 318 14.03 -27.09 13.96
C ARG A 318 13.53 -25.64 13.99
N ILE A 319 14.45 -24.71 14.12
CA ILE A 319 14.19 -23.27 13.91
C ILE A 319 14.49 -22.96 12.46
N ILE A 320 13.50 -22.44 11.74
CA ILE A 320 13.59 -22.09 10.32
C ILE A 320 13.47 -20.57 10.20
N ASP A 321 14.46 -19.95 9.58
CA ASP A 321 14.37 -18.54 9.17
C ASP A 321 13.42 -18.45 7.98
N ALA A 322 12.30 -17.76 8.17
CA ALA A 322 11.21 -17.72 7.21
C ALA A 322 10.81 -16.28 6.85
N VAL A 323 10.06 -16.14 5.78
CA VAL A 323 9.43 -14.90 5.36
C VAL A 323 7.91 -15.13 5.28
N ALA A 324 7.16 -14.26 5.97
CA ALA A 324 5.69 -14.30 6.00
C ALA A 324 5.10 -13.21 5.11
N GLN A 325 4.17 -13.59 4.23
CA GLN A 325 3.44 -12.68 3.34
C GLN A 325 1.95 -12.76 3.64
N ILE A 326 1.36 -11.64 4.04
CA ILE A 326 -0.11 -11.50 4.06
C ILE A 326 -0.60 -11.00 2.70
N THR A 327 -1.83 -11.34 2.34
CA THR A 327 -2.39 -11.08 1.01
C THR A 327 -3.72 -10.30 1.07
N LYS A 328 -4.07 -9.61 -0.02
CA LYS A 328 -5.43 -9.06 -0.23
C LYS A 328 -6.49 -10.17 -0.14
N SER A 329 -6.14 -11.37 -0.54
CA SER A 329 -7.00 -12.56 -0.42
C SER A 329 -7.31 -12.99 1.02
N GLY A 330 -6.68 -12.39 2.03
CA GLY A 330 -6.94 -12.71 3.44
C GLY A 330 -6.19 -13.91 3.97
N TYR A 331 -5.10 -14.35 3.33
CA TYR A 331 -4.27 -15.47 3.73
C TYR A 331 -2.88 -15.03 4.18
N VAL A 332 -2.28 -15.87 5.03
CA VAL A 332 -0.86 -15.79 5.39
C VAL A 332 -0.12 -16.95 4.73
N TRP A 333 0.93 -16.60 3.99
CA TRP A 333 1.87 -17.56 3.44
C TRP A 333 3.20 -17.42 4.16
N VAL A 334 3.86 -18.54 4.42
CA VAL A 334 5.15 -18.57 5.11
C VAL A 334 6.12 -19.45 4.34
N PHE A 335 7.24 -18.87 3.94
CA PHE A 335 8.25 -19.55 3.12
C PHE A 335 9.60 -19.59 3.83
N ASP A 336 10.33 -20.67 3.62
CA ASP A 336 11.76 -20.70 3.92
C ASP A 336 12.47 -19.61 3.10
N ARG A 337 13.32 -18.78 3.74
CA ARG A 337 13.94 -17.62 3.08
C ARG A 337 14.88 -17.98 1.96
N GLU A 338 15.57 -19.14 2.07
CA GLU A 338 16.63 -19.53 1.15
C GLU A 338 16.05 -20.27 -0.06
N THR A 339 15.10 -21.15 0.19
CA THR A 339 14.56 -22.08 -0.81
C THR A 339 13.27 -21.64 -1.47
N GLY A 340 12.48 -20.78 -0.80
CA GLY A 340 11.12 -20.43 -1.23
C GLY A 340 10.10 -21.56 -1.02
N GLN A 341 10.46 -22.61 -0.30
CA GLN A 341 9.53 -23.69 0.04
C GLN A 341 8.48 -23.19 1.03
N SER A 342 7.21 -23.42 0.73
CA SER A 342 6.12 -23.12 1.68
C SER A 342 6.23 -24.02 2.92
N LEU A 343 6.15 -23.40 4.11
CA LEU A 343 6.20 -24.12 5.38
C LEU A 343 4.85 -24.71 5.79
N PHE A 344 3.76 -24.26 5.16
CA PHE A 344 2.44 -24.80 5.37
C PHE A 344 1.86 -25.38 4.08
N PRO A 345 0.95 -26.37 4.16
CA PRO A 345 0.37 -26.99 2.99
C PRO A 345 -0.55 -26.04 2.22
N TYR A 346 -0.57 -26.19 0.92
CA TYR A 346 -1.50 -25.52 -0.01
C TYR A 346 -1.91 -26.49 -1.11
N GLU A 347 -2.98 -26.16 -1.82
CA GLU A 347 -3.45 -26.91 -2.98
C GLU A 347 -3.74 -26.00 -4.15
N ASN A 348 -3.82 -26.55 -5.36
CA ASN A 348 -4.27 -25.83 -6.55
C ASN A 348 -5.77 -26.09 -6.73
N VAL A 349 -6.58 -25.06 -6.53
CA VAL A 349 -8.03 -25.13 -6.71
C VAL A 349 -8.42 -24.77 -8.14
N PRO A 350 -9.45 -25.45 -8.72
CA PRO A 350 -9.91 -25.14 -10.07
C PRO A 350 -10.56 -23.76 -10.13
N VAL A 351 -10.38 -23.07 -11.25
CA VAL A 351 -11.00 -21.78 -11.56
C VAL A 351 -12.04 -21.97 -12.67
N PRO A 352 -13.28 -21.49 -12.50
CA PRO A 352 -14.27 -21.50 -13.57
C PRO A 352 -13.79 -20.69 -14.78
N ALA A 353 -14.15 -21.13 -15.98
CA ALA A 353 -13.86 -20.35 -17.19
C ALA A 353 -14.62 -19.02 -17.18
N SER A 354 -14.03 -17.98 -17.73
CA SER A 354 -14.72 -16.72 -17.98
C SER A 354 -15.71 -16.86 -19.12
N ASP A 355 -16.87 -16.22 -18.99
CA ASP A 355 -17.87 -16.04 -20.04
C ASP A 355 -17.76 -14.66 -20.71
N VAL A 356 -16.78 -13.86 -20.30
CA VAL A 356 -16.48 -12.57 -20.93
C VAL A 356 -15.59 -12.78 -22.15
N ASP A 357 -16.06 -12.32 -23.28
CA ASP A 357 -15.43 -12.51 -24.56
C ASP A 357 -13.97 -12.02 -24.58
N GLY A 358 -13.07 -12.91 -24.99
CA GLY A 358 -11.62 -12.68 -25.08
C GLY A 358 -10.84 -12.96 -23.80
N GLU A 359 -11.48 -13.20 -22.65
CA GLU A 359 -10.80 -13.52 -21.40
C GLU A 359 -10.44 -15.01 -21.29
N LEU A 360 -9.20 -15.31 -20.93
CA LEU A 360 -8.69 -16.65 -20.73
C LEU A 360 -8.01 -16.75 -19.35
N LEU A 361 -8.76 -17.23 -18.38
CA LEU A 361 -8.27 -17.40 -17.01
C LEU A 361 -7.33 -18.61 -16.88
N ALA A 362 -6.44 -18.56 -15.89
CA ALA A 362 -5.67 -19.72 -15.47
C ALA A 362 -6.61 -20.83 -14.97
N LYS A 363 -6.30 -22.09 -15.29
CA LYS A 363 -7.17 -23.23 -14.94
C LYS A 363 -7.23 -23.51 -13.44
N THR A 364 -6.18 -23.16 -12.71
CA THR A 364 -6.05 -23.37 -11.26
C THR A 364 -5.35 -22.22 -10.60
N GLN A 365 -5.62 -22.05 -9.30
CA GLN A 365 -4.93 -21.07 -8.45
C GLN A 365 -4.44 -21.75 -7.15
N PRO A 366 -3.26 -21.40 -6.62
CA PRO A 366 -2.80 -21.90 -5.34
C PRO A 366 -3.61 -21.30 -4.18
N LEU A 367 -4.02 -22.15 -3.23
CA LEU A 367 -4.79 -21.74 -2.07
C LEU A 367 -4.23 -22.41 -0.81
N PRO A 368 -3.91 -21.64 0.28
CA PRO A 368 -3.42 -22.24 1.51
C PRO A 368 -4.47 -23.11 2.19
N LEU A 369 -4.08 -24.29 2.63
CA LEU A 369 -4.88 -25.15 3.52
C LEU A 369 -4.68 -24.75 4.99
N LYS A 370 -3.50 -24.19 5.29
CA LYS A 370 -3.08 -23.69 6.61
C LYS A 370 -2.04 -22.57 6.45
N PRO A 371 -2.05 -21.52 7.32
CA PRO A 371 -3.11 -21.18 8.28
C PRO A 371 -4.47 -20.96 7.62
N LYS A 372 -5.55 -21.05 8.39
CA LYS A 372 -6.86 -20.63 7.90
C LYS A 372 -6.85 -19.14 7.56
N PRO A 373 -7.70 -18.66 6.63
CA PRO A 373 -7.73 -17.25 6.28
C PRO A 373 -8.08 -16.36 7.48
N PHE A 374 -7.51 -15.17 7.54
CA PHE A 374 -7.82 -14.18 8.58
C PHE A 374 -9.02 -13.28 8.22
N ALA A 375 -9.51 -13.37 6.98
CA ALA A 375 -10.70 -12.71 6.49
C ALA A 375 -11.68 -13.76 5.93
N ARG A 376 -12.98 -13.52 6.02
CA ARG A 376 -14.00 -14.35 5.37
C ARG A 376 -13.77 -14.41 3.86
N GLN A 377 -14.11 -15.56 3.26
CA GLN A 377 -13.74 -15.87 1.86
C GLN A 377 -14.91 -15.84 0.88
N GLN A 378 -16.12 -15.82 1.39
CA GLN A 378 -17.36 -15.78 0.61
C GLN A 378 -18.35 -14.81 1.21
N PHE A 379 -19.17 -14.19 0.36
CA PHE A 379 -20.35 -13.45 0.75
C PHE A 379 -21.58 -14.22 0.29
N THR A 380 -22.24 -14.91 1.22
CA THR A 380 -23.42 -15.75 1.00
C THR A 380 -24.68 -15.05 1.50
N GLU A 381 -25.86 -15.60 1.21
CA GLU A 381 -27.13 -15.08 1.75
C GLU A 381 -27.14 -15.05 3.29
N ALA A 382 -26.46 -15.99 3.95
CA ALA A 382 -26.35 -16.02 5.41
C ALA A 382 -25.52 -14.86 5.99
N ASP A 383 -24.64 -14.28 5.19
CA ASP A 383 -23.77 -13.16 5.58
C ASP A 383 -24.42 -11.79 5.38
N VAL A 384 -25.59 -11.72 4.72
CA VAL A 384 -26.30 -10.46 4.44
C VAL A 384 -26.58 -9.71 5.74
N THR A 385 -26.37 -8.38 5.70
CA THR A 385 -26.59 -7.50 6.85
C THR A 385 -27.96 -7.73 7.51
N GLN A 386 -27.97 -7.78 8.85
CA GLN A 386 -29.17 -7.90 9.69
C GLN A 386 -29.48 -6.59 10.43
N ARG A 387 -28.91 -5.46 9.99
CA ARG A 387 -29.04 -4.16 10.69
C ARG A 387 -30.50 -3.70 10.81
N THR A 388 -31.22 -3.81 9.72
CA THR A 388 -32.68 -3.57 9.66
C THR A 388 -33.31 -4.54 8.67
N PRO A 389 -34.60 -4.91 8.83
CA PRO A 389 -35.31 -5.73 7.84
C PRO A 389 -35.23 -5.15 6.42
N GLN A 390 -35.41 -3.85 6.26
CA GLN A 390 -35.32 -3.18 4.96
C GLN A 390 -33.92 -3.30 4.35
N ALA A 391 -32.85 -3.09 5.14
CA ALA A 391 -31.48 -3.23 4.65
C ALA A 391 -31.19 -4.67 4.21
N HIS A 392 -31.66 -5.65 4.99
CA HIS A 392 -31.55 -7.06 4.67
C HIS A 392 -32.22 -7.38 3.33
N ASP A 393 -33.50 -7.02 3.17
CA ASP A 393 -34.28 -7.36 1.97
C ASP A 393 -33.69 -6.73 0.70
N VAL A 394 -33.26 -5.46 0.76
CA VAL A 394 -32.66 -4.76 -0.38
C VAL A 394 -31.32 -5.39 -0.76
N VAL A 395 -30.47 -5.68 0.22
CA VAL A 395 -29.15 -6.31 -0.03
C VAL A 395 -29.32 -7.73 -0.55
N LEU A 396 -30.22 -8.53 0.03
CA LEU A 396 -30.48 -9.89 -0.42
C LEU A 396 -31.02 -9.92 -1.86
N ALA A 397 -31.96 -9.03 -2.19
CA ALA A 397 -32.48 -8.92 -3.55
C ALA A 397 -31.39 -8.54 -4.55
N ARG A 398 -30.48 -7.64 -4.18
CA ARG A 398 -29.34 -7.23 -5.01
C ARG A 398 -28.29 -8.35 -5.14
N LEU A 399 -27.97 -9.07 -4.05
CA LEU A 399 -27.04 -10.18 -4.07
C LEU A 399 -27.47 -11.28 -5.05
N LYS A 400 -28.78 -11.59 -5.11
CA LYS A 400 -29.36 -12.57 -6.04
C LYS A 400 -29.24 -12.19 -7.53
N GLN A 401 -28.96 -10.93 -7.84
CA GLN A 401 -28.75 -10.43 -9.20
C GLN A 401 -27.26 -10.42 -9.60
N LEU A 402 -26.37 -10.70 -8.67
CA LEU A 402 -24.94 -10.68 -8.85
C LEU A 402 -24.38 -12.09 -8.88
N ARG A 403 -23.24 -12.26 -9.55
CA ARG A 403 -22.44 -13.47 -9.46
C ARG A 403 -21.71 -13.45 -8.11
N SER A 404 -22.00 -14.39 -7.22
CA SER A 404 -21.30 -14.56 -5.95
C SER A 404 -20.79 -15.98 -5.83
N GLY A 405 -19.58 -16.17 -5.30
CA GLY A 405 -18.94 -17.47 -5.18
C GLY A 405 -17.60 -17.39 -4.45
N PRO A 406 -16.79 -18.46 -4.53
CA PRO A 406 -15.47 -18.49 -3.91
C PRO A 406 -14.52 -17.47 -4.54
N GLN A 407 -13.36 -17.33 -3.94
CA GLN A 407 -12.36 -16.30 -4.16
C GLN A 407 -12.04 -16.00 -5.64
N PHE A 408 -11.99 -17.02 -6.50
CA PHE A 408 -11.62 -16.89 -7.92
C PHE A 408 -12.84 -17.00 -8.86
N THR A 409 -14.00 -16.53 -8.40
CA THR A 409 -15.19 -16.39 -9.25
C THR A 409 -14.92 -15.34 -10.35
N PRO A 410 -15.08 -15.68 -11.64
CA PRO A 410 -14.72 -14.78 -12.74
C PRO A 410 -15.49 -13.45 -12.71
N PRO A 411 -14.82 -12.32 -13.04
CA PRO A 411 -15.51 -11.07 -13.33
C PRO A 411 -16.57 -11.24 -14.42
N SER A 412 -17.67 -10.48 -14.32
CA SER A 412 -18.82 -10.65 -15.19
C SER A 412 -19.44 -9.33 -15.66
N ARG A 413 -20.34 -9.42 -16.63
CA ARG A 413 -21.08 -8.27 -17.14
C ARG A 413 -22.29 -7.91 -16.27
N GLU A 414 -22.88 -8.86 -15.56
CA GLU A 414 -23.92 -8.65 -14.58
C GLU A 414 -23.39 -8.04 -13.27
N GLY A 415 -22.13 -8.26 -12.96
CA GLY A 415 -21.43 -7.88 -11.74
C GLY A 415 -21.11 -9.09 -10.88
N THR A 416 -19.87 -9.17 -10.44
CA THR A 416 -19.32 -10.22 -9.56
C THR A 416 -19.01 -9.63 -8.19
N VAL A 417 -19.43 -10.29 -7.13
CA VAL A 417 -19.04 -9.94 -5.77
C VAL A 417 -17.59 -10.36 -5.55
N ILE A 418 -16.74 -9.40 -5.27
CA ILE A 418 -15.34 -9.60 -4.91
C ILE A 418 -15.22 -9.53 -3.39
N PHE A 419 -14.81 -10.65 -2.77
CA PHE A 419 -14.71 -10.73 -1.33
C PHE A 419 -13.56 -11.68 -0.90
N PRO A 420 -12.61 -11.24 -0.01
CA PRO A 420 -12.44 -9.84 0.39
C PRO A 420 -12.36 -8.90 -0.82
N GLY A 421 -12.74 -7.64 -0.64
CA GLY A 421 -12.83 -6.67 -1.75
C GLY A 421 -11.48 -6.15 -2.25
N PHE A 422 -11.48 -5.07 -3.02
CA PHE A 422 -10.27 -4.50 -3.62
C PHE A 422 -9.30 -3.88 -2.60
N ASP A 423 -9.81 -3.36 -1.47
CA ASP A 423 -8.94 -2.99 -0.35
C ASP A 423 -8.24 -4.22 0.26
N GLY A 424 -8.79 -5.42 0.03
CA GLY A 424 -8.24 -6.67 0.51
C GLY A 424 -8.58 -6.99 1.96
N GLY A 425 -8.38 -8.26 2.34
CA GLY A 425 -8.39 -8.70 3.73
C GLY A 425 -7.19 -8.10 4.47
N GLY A 426 -5.98 -8.20 3.88
CA GLY A 426 -4.78 -7.51 4.34
C GLY A 426 -4.47 -6.27 3.52
N GLU A 427 -3.91 -5.26 4.17
CA GLU A 427 -3.59 -3.95 3.60
C GLU A 427 -2.12 -3.56 3.78
N TRP A 428 -1.71 -2.42 3.23
CA TRP A 428 -0.33 -1.94 3.18
C TRP A 428 0.37 -1.79 4.55
N GLY A 429 -0.39 -1.67 5.62
CA GLY A 429 0.15 -1.65 6.97
C GLY A 429 0.84 -2.95 7.37
N GLY A 430 0.42 -4.05 6.79
CA GLY A 430 1.05 -5.36 6.95
C GLY A 430 0.93 -5.94 8.35
N ALA A 431 1.69 -7.01 8.59
CA ALA A 431 1.70 -7.70 9.86
C ALA A 431 2.86 -7.23 10.76
N SER A 432 2.71 -7.39 12.08
CA SER A 432 3.76 -7.19 13.07
C SER A 432 4.16 -8.54 13.67
N PHE A 433 5.43 -8.82 13.83
CA PHE A 433 5.94 -10.09 14.34
C PHE A 433 6.61 -9.93 15.70
N ASP A 434 6.19 -10.75 16.65
CA ASP A 434 6.80 -10.84 17.98
C ASP A 434 7.78 -12.04 18.04
N PRO A 435 9.10 -11.80 18.05
CA PRO A 435 10.07 -12.88 18.12
C PRO A 435 10.09 -13.62 19.46
N ASP A 436 9.56 -13.02 20.54
CA ASP A 436 9.53 -13.65 21.87
C ASP A 436 8.46 -14.74 21.94
N THR A 437 7.36 -14.61 21.19
CA THR A 437 6.20 -15.51 21.23
C THR A 437 5.92 -16.23 19.92
N ASN A 438 6.59 -15.85 18.83
CA ASN A 438 6.31 -16.27 17.46
C ASN A 438 4.88 -15.94 16.97
N LEU A 439 4.25 -14.91 17.55
CA LEU A 439 2.94 -14.43 17.12
C LEU A 439 3.08 -13.39 16.00
N LEU A 440 2.25 -13.52 14.98
CA LEU A 440 2.07 -12.56 13.91
C LEU A 440 0.73 -11.85 14.09
N TYR A 441 0.75 -10.52 14.23
CA TYR A 441 -0.44 -9.69 14.43
C TYR A 441 -0.86 -9.08 13.11
N ILE A 442 -2.16 -9.23 12.76
CA ILE A 442 -2.71 -8.84 11.46
C ILE A 442 -4.04 -8.12 11.69
N ASN A 443 -4.17 -6.91 11.22
CA ASN A 443 -5.46 -6.26 11.08
C ASN A 443 -6.06 -6.56 9.70
N SER A 444 -7.39 -6.70 9.64
CA SER A 444 -8.10 -7.20 8.46
C SER A 444 -9.37 -6.41 8.17
N ASN A 445 -9.68 -6.28 6.88
CA ASN A 445 -10.94 -5.73 6.36
C ASN A 445 -11.89 -6.82 5.90
N GLU A 446 -13.19 -6.57 6.10
CA GLU A 446 -14.30 -7.44 5.74
C GLU A 446 -15.33 -6.68 4.87
N MET A 447 -14.85 -6.01 3.83
CA MET A 447 -15.66 -5.22 2.90
C MET A 447 -15.83 -5.96 1.57
N ALA A 448 -17.08 -6.17 1.15
CA ALA A 448 -17.38 -6.70 -0.18
C ALA A 448 -17.45 -5.56 -1.23
N TRP A 449 -17.02 -5.86 -2.45
CA TRP A 449 -17.09 -4.95 -3.59
C TRP A 449 -17.82 -5.62 -4.75
N ILE A 450 -18.27 -4.83 -5.73
CA ILE A 450 -18.90 -5.33 -6.95
C ILE A 450 -18.03 -4.94 -8.14
N LEU A 451 -17.53 -5.94 -8.85
CA LEU A 451 -16.82 -5.78 -10.10
C LEU A 451 -17.76 -6.07 -11.28
N ARG A 452 -18.02 -5.07 -12.09
CA ARG A 452 -18.81 -5.21 -13.31
C ARG A 452 -17.98 -4.80 -14.51
N LEU A 453 -17.93 -5.66 -15.52
CA LEU A 453 -17.29 -5.36 -16.80
C LEU A 453 -18.32 -4.77 -17.76
N VAL A 454 -18.03 -3.58 -18.27
CA VAL A 454 -18.87 -2.88 -19.25
C VAL A 454 -18.15 -2.76 -20.59
N PRO A 455 -18.85 -2.89 -21.73
CA PRO A 455 -18.24 -2.71 -23.03
C PRO A 455 -17.65 -1.31 -23.17
N LYS A 456 -16.42 -1.23 -23.65
CA LYS A 456 -15.79 0.04 -24.04
C LYS A 456 -16.39 0.49 -25.37
N ALA A 457 -16.85 1.74 -25.44
CA ALA A 457 -17.45 2.28 -26.67
C ALA A 457 -16.49 2.17 -27.85
N THR A 458 -16.91 1.48 -28.91
CA THR A 458 -16.09 1.17 -30.10
C THR A 458 -16.30 2.16 -31.25
N THR A 459 -17.12 3.20 -31.06
CA THR A 459 -17.44 4.15 -32.13
C THR A 459 -16.22 5.00 -32.51
N ARG A 460 -15.91 5.03 -33.81
CA ARG A 460 -14.81 5.83 -34.41
C ARG A 460 -15.05 7.35 -34.34
N THR A 461 -16.25 7.78 -34.01
CA THR A 461 -16.57 9.18 -33.75
C THR A 461 -16.17 9.54 -32.32
N ASN A 462 -15.09 10.26 -32.19
CA ASN A 462 -14.63 10.76 -30.89
C ASN A 462 -15.35 12.07 -30.59
N SER A 463 -16.32 12.03 -29.68
CA SER A 463 -16.82 13.24 -29.02
C SER A 463 -16.23 13.34 -27.61
N GLY A 464 -16.30 14.51 -27.00
CA GLY A 464 -15.85 14.70 -25.63
C GLY A 464 -16.45 13.67 -24.67
N LYS A 465 -17.76 13.37 -24.81
CA LYS A 465 -18.44 12.34 -24.03
C LYS A 465 -17.93 10.92 -24.33
N THR A 466 -17.74 10.57 -25.61
CA THR A 466 -17.23 9.26 -26.01
C THR A 466 -15.82 9.02 -25.50
N LEU A 467 -14.96 10.05 -25.58
CA LEU A 467 -13.61 10.03 -25.02
C LEU A 467 -13.62 9.84 -23.49
N TYR A 468 -14.55 10.52 -22.80
CA TYR A 468 -14.75 10.35 -21.37
C TYR A 468 -15.17 8.93 -21.01
N THR A 469 -16.22 8.41 -21.62
CA THR A 469 -16.73 7.06 -21.35
C THR A 469 -15.64 6.01 -21.60
N ARG A 470 -14.86 6.20 -22.65
CA ARG A 470 -13.81 5.26 -23.05
C ARG A 470 -12.58 5.26 -22.13
N ASN A 471 -12.16 6.43 -21.66
CA ASN A 471 -10.87 6.59 -20.98
C ASN A 471 -10.97 6.96 -19.50
N CYS A 472 -12.10 7.48 -19.05
CA CYS A 472 -12.23 8.08 -17.71
C CYS A 472 -13.30 7.40 -16.85
N ALA A 473 -14.43 6.98 -17.47
CA ALA A 473 -15.58 6.48 -16.74
C ALA A 473 -15.29 5.23 -15.89
N GLY A 474 -14.32 4.41 -16.29
CA GLY A 474 -13.90 3.24 -15.52
C GLY A 474 -13.44 3.56 -14.09
N CYS A 475 -12.84 4.74 -13.88
CA CYS A 475 -12.42 5.19 -12.55
C CYS A 475 -13.35 6.28 -12.00
N HIS A 476 -13.82 7.20 -12.86
CA HIS A 476 -14.61 8.37 -12.46
C HIS A 476 -16.12 8.16 -12.58
N ARG A 477 -16.58 6.97 -12.98
CA ARG A 477 -17.98 6.57 -13.22
C ARG A 477 -18.62 7.32 -14.39
N GLU A 478 -19.68 6.78 -14.97
CA GLU A 478 -20.38 7.43 -16.07
C GLU A 478 -21.00 8.77 -15.67
N ASP A 479 -21.44 8.90 -14.42
CA ASP A 479 -22.05 10.10 -13.86
C ASP A 479 -21.04 11.14 -13.37
N MET A 480 -19.73 10.94 -13.58
CA MET A 480 -18.62 11.79 -13.13
C MET A 480 -18.51 11.96 -11.60
N ALA A 481 -19.24 11.16 -10.80
CA ALA A 481 -19.20 11.27 -9.35
C ALA A 481 -17.88 10.74 -8.77
N GLY A 482 -17.20 9.84 -9.49
CA GLY A 482 -16.04 9.11 -8.97
C GLY A 482 -16.42 8.22 -7.79
N THR A 483 -15.42 7.82 -7.05
CA THR A 483 -15.54 7.12 -5.76
C THR A 483 -14.55 7.75 -4.77
N PRO A 484 -14.82 9.00 -4.34
CA PRO A 484 -13.92 9.68 -3.40
C PRO A 484 -13.69 8.86 -2.12
N PRO A 485 -12.50 8.96 -1.52
CA PRO A 485 -11.38 9.82 -1.92
C PRO A 485 -10.47 9.26 -3.02
N GLU A 486 -10.57 7.96 -3.35
CA GLU A 486 -9.66 7.26 -4.28
C GLU A 486 -9.72 7.83 -5.70
N PHE A 487 -10.91 8.00 -6.23
CA PHE A 487 -11.17 8.60 -7.54
C PHE A 487 -12.04 9.83 -7.37
N PRO A 488 -11.48 11.03 -7.47
CA PRO A 488 -12.20 12.26 -7.17
C PRO A 488 -13.37 12.49 -8.15
N SER A 489 -14.42 13.13 -7.65
CA SER A 489 -15.52 13.59 -8.50
C SER A 489 -15.00 14.60 -9.52
N LEU A 490 -15.42 14.44 -10.78
CA LEU A 490 -15.19 15.38 -11.86
C LEU A 490 -16.37 16.34 -12.08
N LYS A 491 -17.46 16.21 -11.29
CA LYS A 491 -18.57 17.16 -11.28
C LYS A 491 -18.06 18.54 -10.87
N ASN A 492 -18.52 19.59 -11.57
CA ASN A 492 -18.10 20.99 -11.32
C ASN A 492 -16.57 21.21 -11.36
N LEU A 493 -15.88 20.50 -12.25
CA LEU A 493 -14.41 20.58 -12.35
C LEU A 493 -13.93 22.02 -12.65
N ALA A 494 -14.66 22.79 -13.46
CA ALA A 494 -14.33 24.16 -13.83
C ALA A 494 -14.23 25.13 -12.65
N SER A 495 -14.94 24.87 -11.53
CA SER A 495 -14.82 25.71 -10.32
C SER A 495 -13.53 25.43 -9.51
N ARG A 496 -12.82 24.34 -9.82
CA ARG A 496 -11.67 23.87 -9.04
C ARG A 496 -10.37 23.82 -9.83
N ARG A 497 -10.42 23.88 -11.16
CA ARG A 497 -9.27 23.73 -12.04
C ARG A 497 -9.40 24.63 -13.27
N SER A 498 -8.29 25.16 -13.75
CA SER A 498 -8.24 25.82 -15.05
C SER A 498 -8.13 24.79 -16.18
N GLU A 499 -8.50 25.18 -17.40
CA GLU A 499 -8.38 24.32 -18.60
C GLU A 499 -6.93 23.84 -18.81
N ALA A 500 -5.94 24.71 -18.59
CA ALA A 500 -4.52 24.35 -18.69
C ALA A 500 -4.13 23.25 -17.68
N GLN A 501 -4.61 23.32 -16.44
CA GLN A 501 -4.37 22.29 -15.44
C GLN A 501 -5.03 20.96 -15.81
N VAL A 502 -6.24 21.01 -16.38
CA VAL A 502 -6.95 19.79 -16.83
C VAL A 502 -6.18 19.17 -17.99
N LEU A 503 -5.76 19.95 -18.99
CA LEU A 503 -4.98 19.46 -20.13
C LEU A 503 -3.62 18.88 -19.68
N GLU A 504 -2.96 19.50 -18.72
CA GLU A 504 -1.71 18.96 -18.15
C GLU A 504 -1.93 17.58 -17.53
N VAL A 505 -2.98 17.42 -16.71
CA VAL A 505 -3.32 16.14 -16.10
C VAL A 505 -3.74 15.10 -17.15
N LEU A 506 -4.52 15.48 -18.14
CA LEU A 506 -4.91 14.60 -19.24
C LEU A 506 -3.69 14.12 -20.04
N THR A 507 -2.69 14.98 -20.22
CA THR A 507 -1.50 14.65 -21.01
C THR A 507 -0.49 13.81 -20.20
N LYS A 508 -0.21 14.22 -18.95
CA LYS A 508 0.89 13.66 -18.14
C LYS A 508 0.44 12.64 -17.11
N GLY A 509 -0.87 12.56 -16.82
CA GLY A 509 -1.39 11.81 -15.70
C GLY A 509 -1.19 12.51 -14.35
N ALA A 510 -1.78 11.95 -13.29
CA ALA A 510 -1.62 12.43 -11.92
C ALA A 510 -1.85 11.30 -10.93
N GLY A 511 -0.87 11.02 -10.05
CA GLY A 511 -0.96 9.92 -9.09
C GLY A 511 -1.16 8.57 -9.77
N ARG A 512 -2.32 7.93 -9.56
CA ARG A 512 -2.71 6.66 -10.22
C ARG A 512 -3.33 6.86 -11.61
N MET A 513 -3.75 8.08 -11.94
CA MET A 513 -4.36 8.39 -13.23
C MET A 513 -3.31 8.39 -14.35
N PRO A 514 -3.46 7.58 -15.40
CA PRO A 514 -2.54 7.60 -16.53
C PRO A 514 -2.66 8.89 -17.33
N GLY A 515 -1.60 9.23 -18.06
CA GLY A 515 -1.65 10.26 -19.07
C GLY A 515 -2.22 9.69 -20.40
N PHE A 516 -2.96 10.51 -21.13
CA PHE A 516 -3.59 10.15 -22.41
C PHE A 516 -2.89 10.81 -23.59
N SER A 517 -1.55 10.88 -23.55
CA SER A 517 -0.74 11.47 -24.62
C SER A 517 -0.88 10.78 -25.98
N HIS A 518 -1.40 9.53 -26.00
CA HIS A 518 -1.78 8.83 -27.22
C HIS A 518 -3.00 9.46 -27.91
N LEU A 519 -3.79 10.27 -27.20
CA LEU A 519 -4.82 11.11 -27.78
C LEU A 519 -4.16 12.35 -28.41
N LYS A 520 -4.47 12.65 -29.68
CA LYS A 520 -4.00 13.87 -30.34
C LYS A 520 -4.63 15.11 -29.69
N GLU A 521 -3.97 16.26 -29.81
CA GLU A 521 -4.39 17.52 -29.17
C GLU A 521 -5.89 17.87 -29.38
N PRO A 522 -6.50 17.73 -30.57
CA PRO A 522 -7.91 18.01 -30.75
C PRO A 522 -8.82 17.12 -29.86
N ALA A 523 -8.46 15.85 -29.66
CA ALA A 523 -9.20 14.94 -28.81
C ALA A 523 -9.05 15.28 -27.32
N LEU A 524 -7.85 15.66 -26.88
CA LEU A 524 -7.59 16.13 -25.51
C LEU A 524 -8.39 17.40 -25.20
N ARG A 525 -8.45 18.36 -26.14
CA ARG A 525 -9.26 19.58 -26.01
C ARG A 525 -10.76 19.31 -25.98
N ALA A 526 -11.25 18.39 -26.82
CA ALA A 526 -12.67 17.98 -26.79
C ALA A 526 -13.03 17.32 -25.47
N LEU A 527 -12.16 16.46 -24.95
CA LEU A 527 -12.32 15.85 -23.64
C LEU A 527 -12.29 16.89 -22.50
N ALA A 528 -11.35 17.84 -22.53
CA ALA A 528 -11.28 18.92 -21.56
C ALA A 528 -12.55 19.81 -21.61
N ALA A 529 -13.03 20.17 -22.80
CA ALA A 529 -14.27 20.94 -22.97
C ALA A 529 -15.49 20.20 -22.39
N PHE A 530 -15.56 18.89 -22.60
CA PHE A 530 -16.62 18.07 -22.00
C PHE A 530 -16.55 18.05 -20.47
N LEU A 531 -15.36 17.82 -19.91
CA LEU A 531 -15.15 17.78 -18.46
C LEU A 531 -15.39 19.13 -17.77
N MET A 532 -15.06 20.23 -18.44
CA MET A 532 -15.12 21.58 -17.87
C MET A 532 -16.48 22.26 -18.08
N LYS A 533 -17.11 22.03 -19.24
CA LYS A 533 -18.28 22.80 -19.70
C LYS A 533 -19.46 21.93 -20.13
N GLY A 534 -19.30 20.60 -20.15
CA GLY A 534 -20.31 19.68 -20.70
C GLY A 534 -20.42 19.75 -22.24
N GLU A 535 -19.51 20.44 -22.92
CA GLU A 535 -19.52 20.59 -24.38
C GLU A 535 -19.12 19.29 -25.07
N ASN A 536 -20.07 18.64 -25.74
CA ASN A 536 -19.82 17.39 -26.45
C ASN A 536 -19.40 17.63 -27.91
N LYS A 537 -18.21 18.20 -28.11
CA LYS A 537 -17.64 18.47 -29.45
C LYS A 537 -17.20 17.17 -30.11
N GLU A 538 -17.62 16.97 -31.36
CA GLU A 538 -17.14 15.86 -32.18
C GLU A 538 -15.75 16.18 -32.74
N VAL A 539 -14.86 15.18 -32.71
CA VAL A 539 -13.53 15.25 -33.26
C VAL A 539 -13.34 14.05 -34.18
N ILE A 540 -13.04 14.33 -35.44
CA ILE A 540 -12.66 13.30 -36.40
C ILE A 540 -11.23 12.90 -36.07
N GLN A 541 -11.04 11.72 -35.48
CA GLN A 541 -9.72 11.13 -35.32
C GLN A 541 -9.61 9.98 -36.33
N GLU A 542 -8.81 10.14 -37.34
CA GLU A 542 -8.45 9.04 -38.23
C GLU A 542 -7.63 8.04 -37.40
N VAL A 543 -8.25 6.93 -37.05
CA VAL A 543 -7.55 5.77 -36.50
C VAL A 543 -7.03 4.97 -37.70
N SER A 544 -5.84 5.30 -38.14
CA SER A 544 -5.12 4.50 -39.13
C SER A 544 -4.28 3.46 -38.40
N GLY A 545 -4.57 2.18 -38.59
CA GLY A 545 -3.77 1.07 -38.05
C GLY A 545 -4.60 -0.07 -37.46
N PRO A 546 -3.99 -1.20 -37.15
CA PRO A 546 -4.62 -2.29 -36.42
C PRO A 546 -5.00 -1.83 -35.00
N PRO A 547 -5.99 -2.47 -34.32
CA PRO A 547 -6.33 -2.16 -32.94
C PRO A 547 -5.10 -2.21 -32.06
N SER A 548 -4.90 -1.17 -31.23
CA SER A 548 -3.80 -1.16 -30.26
C SER A 548 -4.04 -2.24 -29.19
N PRO A 549 -3.02 -2.99 -28.75
CA PRO A 549 -3.17 -3.98 -27.69
C PRO A 549 -3.60 -3.40 -26.33
N ILE A 550 -3.57 -2.07 -26.17
CA ILE A 550 -4.11 -1.38 -25.00
C ILE A 550 -5.58 -0.96 -25.17
N ASP A 551 -6.17 -1.16 -26.35
CA ASP A 551 -7.59 -0.87 -26.63
C ASP A 551 -8.46 -2.09 -26.32
N LEU A 552 -8.61 -2.38 -25.01
CA LEU A 552 -9.41 -3.49 -24.53
C LEU A 552 -10.91 -3.30 -24.82
N LYS A 553 -11.61 -4.42 -25.02
CA LYS A 553 -13.06 -4.47 -25.29
C LYS A 553 -13.91 -4.03 -24.12
N TYR A 554 -13.44 -4.35 -22.93
CA TYR A 554 -14.16 -4.10 -21.67
C TYR A 554 -13.34 -3.22 -20.74
N ASN A 555 -14.07 -2.48 -19.92
CA ASN A 555 -13.56 -1.72 -18.78
C ASN A 555 -14.44 -2.04 -17.57
N MET A 556 -14.03 -1.67 -16.37
CA MET A 556 -14.89 -1.74 -15.19
C MET A 556 -15.80 -0.50 -15.11
N ASP A 557 -16.93 -0.62 -14.41
CA ASP A 557 -17.89 0.49 -14.19
C ASP A 557 -17.56 1.35 -12.95
N GLY A 558 -16.38 1.17 -12.38
CA GLY A 558 -15.86 1.90 -11.22
C GLY A 558 -15.62 1.01 -10.01
N TYR A 559 -15.01 1.61 -8.98
CA TYR A 559 -14.74 0.95 -7.69
C TYR A 559 -15.98 1.05 -6.81
N ASN A 560 -16.80 0.01 -6.82
CA ASN A 560 -18.11 0.02 -6.17
C ASN A 560 -18.12 -0.87 -4.92
N LYS A 561 -18.10 -0.27 -3.72
CA LYS A 561 -18.37 -1.01 -2.49
C LYS A 561 -19.79 -1.57 -2.50
N PHE A 562 -19.96 -2.80 -2.02
CA PHE A 562 -21.28 -3.36 -1.83
C PHE A 562 -21.84 -2.87 -0.49
N LEU A 563 -22.71 -1.88 -0.56
CA LEU A 563 -23.30 -1.20 0.59
C LEU A 563 -24.80 -1.44 0.66
N ASP A 564 -25.35 -1.34 1.88
CA ASP A 564 -26.78 -1.27 2.15
C ASP A 564 -27.36 0.13 1.79
N PRO A 565 -28.69 0.33 1.85
CA PRO A 565 -29.29 1.62 1.54
C PRO A 565 -28.83 2.80 2.40
N ASP A 566 -28.32 2.53 3.60
CA ASP A 566 -27.82 3.54 4.53
C ASP A 566 -26.32 3.81 4.35
N GLY A 567 -25.69 3.23 3.31
CA GLY A 567 -24.26 3.38 3.02
C GLY A 567 -23.34 2.59 3.94
N ARG A 568 -23.87 1.56 4.63
CA ARG A 568 -23.07 0.64 5.46
C ARG A 568 -22.71 -0.62 4.68
N PRO A 569 -21.67 -1.37 5.08
CA PRO A 569 -21.33 -2.62 4.41
C PRO A 569 -22.55 -3.56 4.30
N ALA A 570 -22.75 -4.12 3.11
CA ALA A 570 -23.83 -5.07 2.84
C ALA A 570 -23.73 -6.37 3.63
N ILE A 571 -22.51 -6.68 4.09
CA ILE A 571 -22.21 -7.88 4.88
C ILE A 571 -22.42 -7.63 6.38
N SER A 572 -22.86 -8.64 7.10
CA SER A 572 -22.98 -8.60 8.57
C SER A 572 -21.61 -8.39 9.24
N PRO A 573 -21.54 -7.67 10.38
CA PRO A 573 -20.31 -7.53 11.16
C PRO A 573 -19.68 -8.88 11.56
N PRO A 574 -18.38 -8.89 11.96
CA PRO A 574 -17.48 -7.72 12.05
C PRO A 574 -16.99 -7.23 10.69
N TRP A 575 -16.82 -5.92 10.52
CA TRP A 575 -16.31 -5.30 9.29
C TRP A 575 -14.80 -5.08 9.28
N GLY A 576 -14.17 -5.33 10.41
CA GLY A 576 -12.73 -5.35 10.60
C GLY A 576 -12.37 -6.18 11.80
N THR A 577 -11.21 -6.85 11.74
CA THR A 577 -10.71 -7.70 12.81
C THR A 577 -9.23 -7.45 13.10
N LEU A 578 -8.81 -7.77 14.31
CA LEU A 578 -7.41 -7.84 14.71
C LEU A 578 -7.12 -9.28 15.17
N ASN A 579 -6.05 -9.85 14.64
CA ASN A 579 -5.77 -11.26 14.72
C ASN A 579 -4.35 -11.52 15.23
N ALA A 580 -4.15 -12.52 16.08
CA ALA A 580 -2.83 -13.02 16.47
C ALA A 580 -2.69 -14.48 16.04
N LEU A 581 -1.79 -14.72 15.09
CA LEU A 581 -1.51 -16.02 14.51
C LEU A 581 -0.20 -16.58 15.08
N ASP A 582 -0.24 -17.79 15.63
CA ASP A 582 0.94 -18.53 16.05
C ASP A 582 1.58 -19.21 14.82
N LEU A 583 2.75 -18.71 14.40
CA LEU A 583 3.44 -19.20 13.21
C LEU A 583 4.06 -20.60 13.39
N ASN A 584 4.22 -21.09 14.61
CA ASN A 584 4.74 -22.46 14.83
C ASN A 584 3.65 -23.50 14.55
N THR A 585 2.40 -23.16 14.88
CA THR A 585 1.25 -24.08 14.76
C THR A 585 0.38 -23.78 13.55
N GLY A 586 0.36 -22.51 13.09
CA GLY A 586 -0.57 -22.02 12.08
C GLY A 586 -2.01 -21.87 12.61
N GLU A 587 -2.18 -21.72 13.93
CA GLU A 587 -3.48 -21.51 14.58
C GLU A 587 -3.56 -20.11 15.17
N TYR A 588 -4.79 -19.54 15.19
CA TYR A 588 -5.01 -18.24 15.83
C TYR A 588 -5.04 -18.37 17.35
N ARG A 589 -4.26 -17.53 18.03
CA ARG A 589 -4.28 -17.38 19.47
C ARG A 589 -5.54 -16.65 19.91
N TRP A 590 -5.88 -15.59 19.20
CA TRP A 590 -7.09 -14.82 19.38
C TRP A 590 -7.43 -14.05 18.08
N GLN A 591 -8.71 -13.77 17.92
CA GLN A 591 -9.28 -12.93 16.86
C GLN A 591 -10.38 -12.10 17.49
N ILE A 592 -10.34 -10.77 17.30
CA ILE A 592 -11.30 -9.82 17.88
C ILE A 592 -11.80 -8.83 16.82
N PRO A 593 -13.02 -8.31 16.94
CA PRO A 593 -13.45 -7.15 16.17
C PRO A 593 -12.50 -5.98 16.40
N PHE A 594 -12.22 -5.20 15.35
CA PHE A 594 -11.28 -4.09 15.41
C PHE A 594 -11.87 -2.80 14.84
N GLY A 595 -11.86 -1.75 15.67
CA GLY A 595 -12.46 -0.46 15.40
C GLY A 595 -13.94 -0.38 15.68
N ASP A 596 -14.42 0.84 15.90
CA ASP A 596 -15.83 1.14 16.12
C ASP A 596 -16.36 2.06 15.00
N VAL A 597 -17.65 1.94 14.72
CA VAL A 597 -18.37 2.88 13.85
C VAL A 597 -19.31 3.71 14.72
N PRO A 598 -19.14 5.04 14.79
CA PRO A 598 -19.99 5.89 15.62
C PRO A 598 -21.48 5.69 15.32
N GLY A 599 -22.26 5.52 16.41
CA GLY A 599 -23.71 5.28 16.32
C GLY A 599 -24.12 3.82 16.11
N LEU A 600 -23.17 2.88 16.05
CA LEU A 600 -23.43 1.44 16.01
C LEU A 600 -22.96 0.75 17.31
N PRO A 601 -23.47 -0.46 17.60
CA PRO A 601 -23.04 -1.21 18.78
C PRO A 601 -21.54 -1.49 18.81
N PRO A 602 -20.89 -1.52 19.98
CA PRO A 602 -19.49 -1.94 20.14
C PRO A 602 -19.28 -3.34 19.55
N GLY A 603 -18.07 -3.58 19.01
CA GLY A 603 -17.73 -4.88 18.41
C GLY A 603 -18.20 -5.04 16.96
N THR A 604 -18.73 -4.00 16.34
CA THR A 604 -19.08 -4.02 14.91
C THR A 604 -17.82 -4.17 14.04
N GLY A 605 -16.68 -3.69 14.49
CA GLY A 605 -15.48 -3.57 13.68
C GLY A 605 -15.63 -2.46 12.63
N SER A 606 -14.54 -2.06 12.03
CA SER A 606 -14.57 -1.05 10.97
C SER A 606 -13.50 -1.28 9.92
N GLU A 607 -13.64 -0.63 8.76
CA GLU A 607 -12.53 -0.53 7.81
C GLU A 607 -11.29 0.01 8.52
N ASN A 608 -10.16 -0.63 8.25
CA ASN A 608 -8.89 -0.30 8.89
C ASN A 608 -7.74 -0.41 7.89
N TYR A 609 -6.76 0.51 8.03
CA TYR A 609 -5.60 0.64 7.16
C TYR A 609 -4.38 0.96 8.02
N GLY A 610 -3.19 0.80 7.51
CA GLY A 610 -2.00 0.93 8.33
C GLY A 610 -1.71 -0.34 9.12
N GLY A 611 -0.78 -0.29 10.06
CA GLY A 611 -0.33 -1.44 10.83
C GLY A 611 -0.01 -1.10 12.28
N GLY A 612 0.34 -2.12 13.06
CA GLY A 612 0.75 -1.97 14.45
C GLY A 612 2.26 -2.02 14.66
N VAL A 613 2.69 -1.69 15.86
CA VAL A 613 4.02 -1.96 16.41
C VAL A 613 3.90 -2.79 17.67
N VAL A 614 4.65 -3.89 17.75
CA VAL A 614 4.67 -4.77 18.90
C VAL A 614 5.93 -4.53 19.74
N THR A 615 5.81 -4.58 21.09
CA THR A 615 6.94 -4.31 21.99
C THR A 615 7.21 -5.46 22.94
N ALA A 616 8.46 -5.55 23.41
CA ALA A 616 8.84 -6.47 24.48
C ALA A 616 8.15 -6.13 25.82
N GLY A 617 7.54 -4.95 25.95
CA GLY A 617 6.69 -4.56 27.09
C GLY A 617 5.33 -5.27 27.14
N GLY A 618 5.05 -6.17 26.21
CA GLY A 618 3.82 -6.94 26.19
C GLY A 618 2.67 -6.27 25.44
N LEU A 619 2.94 -5.20 24.67
CA LEU A 619 1.94 -4.37 24.03
C LEU A 619 1.98 -4.43 22.51
N LEU A 620 0.80 -4.33 21.89
CA LEU A 620 0.60 -4.03 20.49
C LEU A 620 -0.06 -2.64 20.39
N PHE A 621 0.68 -1.66 19.87
CA PHE A 621 0.15 -0.33 19.57
C PHE A 621 -0.33 -0.26 18.12
N ILE A 622 -1.55 0.20 17.90
CA ILE A 622 -2.14 0.31 16.57
C ILE A 622 -3.19 1.43 16.51
N GLY A 623 -3.11 2.28 15.48
CA GLY A 623 -4.20 3.18 15.09
C GLY A 623 -5.09 2.44 14.09
N ALA A 624 -4.85 2.69 12.81
CA ALA A 624 -5.43 1.98 11.66
C ALA A 624 -6.95 2.14 11.45
N THR A 625 -7.75 2.30 12.49
CA THR A 625 -9.21 2.36 12.42
C THR A 625 -9.70 3.70 11.86
N ASN A 626 -10.64 3.62 10.91
CA ASN A 626 -10.95 4.75 10.03
C ASN A 626 -11.99 5.70 10.64
N PHE A 627 -12.96 5.19 11.41
CA PHE A 627 -14.13 5.96 11.84
C PHE A 627 -14.07 6.42 13.29
N ASP A 628 -13.45 5.69 14.19
CA ASP A 628 -13.36 6.03 15.62
C ASP A 628 -12.20 6.98 15.94
N LYS A 629 -11.23 7.14 15.06
CA LYS A 629 -10.06 8.00 15.20
C LYS A 629 -9.21 7.68 16.42
N LYS A 630 -9.21 6.42 16.87
CA LYS A 630 -8.54 6.00 18.08
C LYS A 630 -7.15 5.46 17.82
N PHE A 631 -6.25 5.70 18.74
CA PHE A 631 -4.97 5.01 18.87
C PHE A 631 -5.05 4.08 20.08
N HIS A 632 -4.72 2.80 19.88
CA HIS A 632 -4.96 1.76 20.86
C HIS A 632 -3.66 1.11 21.32
N ALA A 633 -3.66 0.59 22.56
CA ALA A 633 -2.67 -0.37 23.05
C ALA A 633 -3.40 -1.63 23.55
N TYR A 634 -3.09 -2.76 22.93
CA TYR A 634 -3.62 -4.06 23.31
C TYR A 634 -2.55 -4.88 24.03
N ASP A 635 -3.00 -5.73 24.98
CA ASP A 635 -2.19 -6.83 25.48
C ASP A 635 -1.94 -7.82 24.32
N LYS A 636 -0.68 -8.01 23.97
CA LYS A 636 -0.31 -8.81 22.79
C LYS A 636 -0.65 -10.31 22.95
N GLN A 637 -0.77 -10.82 24.17
CA GLN A 637 -1.05 -12.23 24.44
C GLN A 637 -2.55 -12.55 24.38
N THR A 638 -3.39 -11.60 24.82
CA THR A 638 -4.83 -11.85 25.03
C THR A 638 -5.74 -11.08 24.07
N GLY A 639 -5.22 -10.06 23.38
CA GLY A 639 -6.03 -9.15 22.57
C GLY A 639 -6.87 -8.17 23.42
N LYS A 640 -6.66 -8.10 24.74
CA LYS A 640 -7.40 -7.20 25.62
C LYS A 640 -6.95 -5.76 25.37
N LEU A 641 -7.90 -4.84 25.14
CA LEU A 641 -7.64 -3.40 25.10
C LEU A 641 -7.22 -2.91 26.51
N LEU A 642 -6.06 -2.24 26.60
CA LEU A 642 -5.50 -1.71 27.86
C LEU A 642 -5.49 -0.19 27.91
N TRP A 643 -5.43 0.48 26.75
CA TRP A 643 -5.40 1.93 26.64
C TRP A 643 -5.86 2.37 25.26
N GLU A 644 -6.51 3.53 25.20
CA GLU A 644 -6.87 4.19 23.94
C GLU A 644 -6.81 5.72 24.08
N PHE A 645 -6.60 6.39 22.94
CA PHE A 645 -6.61 7.86 22.84
C PHE A 645 -7.31 8.28 21.55
N THR A 646 -8.24 9.23 21.63
CA THR A 646 -8.94 9.77 20.46
C THR A 646 -8.14 10.93 19.87
N MET A 647 -7.75 10.81 18.60
CA MET A 647 -7.03 11.82 17.83
C MET A 647 -8.00 12.72 17.05
N ASP A 648 -7.49 13.78 16.43
CA ASP A 648 -8.33 14.68 15.60
C ASP A 648 -8.82 13.99 14.32
N ALA A 649 -8.03 13.07 13.78
CA ALA A 649 -8.33 12.29 12.59
C ALA A 649 -7.83 10.85 12.73
N ALA A 650 -8.21 9.96 11.83
CA ALA A 650 -7.79 8.55 11.85
C ALA A 650 -6.28 8.40 11.72
N GLY A 651 -5.70 7.51 12.52
CA GLY A 651 -4.27 7.19 12.53
C GLY A 651 -3.93 6.05 11.58
N ASN A 652 -4.03 6.29 10.27
CA ASN A 652 -3.76 5.27 9.25
C ASN A 652 -2.27 5.02 9.01
N ALA A 653 -1.36 5.76 9.66
CA ALA A 653 0.07 5.49 9.65
C ALA A 653 0.43 4.33 10.60
N THR A 654 1.44 3.54 10.26
CA THR A 654 2.05 2.61 11.21
C THR A 654 2.79 3.42 12.28
N PRO A 655 2.60 3.15 13.59
CA PRO A 655 3.31 3.86 14.65
C PRO A 655 4.81 3.50 14.67
N ALA A 656 5.60 4.34 15.35
CA ALA A 656 6.98 4.07 15.69
C ALA A 656 7.19 4.19 17.20
N THR A 657 8.21 3.51 17.75
CA THR A 657 8.57 3.65 19.16
C THR A 657 10.10 3.74 19.32
N TYR A 658 10.53 4.62 20.18
CA TYR A 658 11.94 4.93 20.41
C TYR A 658 12.20 5.29 21.87
N GLU A 659 13.46 5.29 22.28
CA GLU A 659 13.91 5.76 23.57
C GLU A 659 14.83 6.96 23.39
N LEU A 660 14.59 8.02 24.15
CA LEU A 660 15.41 9.22 24.16
C LEU A 660 15.51 9.76 25.59
N ASN A 661 16.71 10.05 26.06
CA ASN A 661 17.00 10.54 27.41
C ASN A 661 16.38 9.66 28.52
N GLY A 662 16.41 8.33 28.33
CA GLY A 662 15.86 7.37 29.28
C GLY A 662 14.34 7.28 29.32
N ARG A 663 13.63 7.88 28.35
CA ARG A 663 12.18 7.82 28.22
C ARG A 663 11.78 7.14 26.92
N GLN A 664 10.88 6.18 27.01
CA GLN A 664 10.26 5.57 25.85
C GLN A 664 9.11 6.43 25.34
N TYR A 665 9.06 6.63 24.03
CA TYR A 665 8.00 7.30 23.30
C TYR A 665 7.34 6.34 22.31
N VAL A 666 6.05 6.57 22.06
CA VAL A 666 5.32 5.98 20.94
C VAL A 666 4.70 7.11 20.11
N VAL A 667 4.95 7.12 18.80
CA VAL A 667 4.51 8.20 17.92
C VAL A 667 3.69 7.67 16.75
N ILE A 668 2.63 8.41 16.35
CA ILE A 668 1.77 8.07 15.22
C ILE A 668 1.37 9.33 14.45
N GLY A 669 1.23 9.20 13.13
CA GLY A 669 0.62 10.22 12.26
C GLY A 669 -0.89 10.04 12.15
N ALA A 670 -1.65 11.11 12.35
CA ALA A 670 -3.11 11.13 12.24
C ALA A 670 -3.53 11.96 11.00
N GLY A 671 -3.69 11.30 9.87
CA GLY A 671 -3.99 11.90 8.56
C GLY A 671 -5.44 11.81 8.14
N GLY A 672 -6.20 10.82 8.61
CA GLY A 672 -7.58 10.61 8.18
C GLY A 672 -7.75 10.53 6.67
N GLY A 673 -8.83 11.08 6.15
CA GLY A 673 -9.13 11.29 4.72
C GLY A 673 -9.59 10.03 3.97
N LYS A 674 -9.18 8.86 4.37
CA LYS A 674 -9.54 7.58 3.75
C LYS A 674 -11.05 7.31 3.91
N SER A 675 -11.69 6.75 2.90
CA SER A 675 -13.15 6.46 2.89
C SER A 675 -14.04 7.69 3.21
N GLY A 676 -13.58 8.91 2.86
CA GLY A 676 -14.34 10.13 3.09
C GLY A 676 -14.36 10.63 4.55
N THR A 677 -13.51 10.12 5.41
CA THR A 677 -13.37 10.62 6.78
C THR A 677 -12.64 11.96 6.83
N ILE A 678 -12.68 12.62 7.99
CA ILE A 678 -12.04 13.94 8.19
C ILE A 678 -10.54 13.82 7.93
N SER A 679 -10.01 14.71 7.08
CA SER A 679 -8.56 14.86 6.85
C SER A 679 -7.88 15.50 8.06
N GLY A 680 -6.74 14.94 8.44
CA GLY A 680 -5.86 15.42 9.50
C GLY A 680 -4.47 15.80 8.97
N GLY A 681 -3.61 16.23 9.88
CA GLY A 681 -2.25 16.64 9.52
C GLY A 681 -1.33 16.70 10.73
N SER A 682 -1.51 15.84 11.74
CA SER A 682 -0.77 15.94 13.00
C SER A 682 -0.02 14.65 13.35
N TYR A 683 1.16 14.79 13.94
CA TYR A 683 1.87 13.72 14.65
C TYR A 683 1.62 13.83 16.16
N TYR A 684 1.38 12.71 16.80
CA TYR A 684 1.15 12.58 18.24
C TYR A 684 2.21 11.67 18.86
N ALA A 685 2.92 12.13 19.87
CA ALA A 685 3.84 11.31 20.63
C ALA A 685 3.40 11.17 22.08
N PHE A 686 3.49 9.96 22.59
CA PHE A 686 3.06 9.58 23.93
C PHE A 686 4.22 9.03 24.73
N THR A 687 4.23 9.30 26.06
CA THR A 687 5.23 8.77 27.00
C THR A 687 4.59 8.60 28.39
N LEU A 688 5.28 7.88 29.28
CA LEU A 688 4.92 7.88 30.71
C LEU A 688 5.38 9.19 31.35
N GLU A 689 4.62 9.65 32.36
CA GLU A 689 5.02 10.79 33.19
C GLU A 689 6.27 10.50 34.00
#